data_901dc98eb503a5ed31f7aa054f0d832e
#
_entry.id   901dc98eb503a5ed31f7aa054f0d832e
#
_cell.length_a   1.000
_cell.length_b   1.000
_cell.length_c   1.000
_cell.angle_alpha   90.00
_cell.angle_beta   90.00
_cell.angle_gamma   90.00
#
_symmetry.space_group_name_H-M   'P 1'
#
loop_
_entity.id
_entity.type
_entity.pdbx_description
1 polymer ?
#
loop_
_entity_poly.entity_id
_entity_poly.type
_entity_poly.pdbx_seq_one_letter_code
_entity_poly.pdbx_strand_id
1 'polypeptide(L)'
;MQFRIIVSLFASVLTTLVLSLTPAHAAPSNVDNKQDDVISDMAQAFKRGERKRLSALLPQAKGHVLEPWAAYWELKVRLDEASQSDIRSFLSRYEGTYQEDRLRNDWLLLLGQRRDWSTLNAEHAQYRMRDDRELRCYILAAELLEKGPQKITPTLADEVRKNWMAMREADDGCTLAADRLYDHKLFSALDIWRKARLMIEHNRPRTARNAVQIVAPDASQAVQDVHNNASKFLSKHMAAPQKVRQELVVMALVRIATSDPDDAAKLMRNKWQPYLTSEERHWVWGVIGRQAAMRLDADALDHFSRVAQDKDLNDDMLGWKVRAALRAGQTPKWAVVESTIQHMSADARKDPTWVYWYARALLARKKSSPQVQQEATALLEGIASVRGFYEQLALEELGRKISAPARPPAPSADEMAAARNNPSLQRALYAIHMGLRSEGVREWNYATNLVNAQGQMGSMNDRELLAAAQLACDQQVWDRCINTSDRTKQAIDFEQRFPMPFKDAVIARARAIELDPAYVYGLIRQESRFIIDARSHVGASGLMQVMPATAKWTARKIGLNNFTPNQINDRDTNIAIGTGYLKLVLDNFDGSMPLAAAAYNAGPSRSRRWRAPDGGSGPVLEGAIWAENVPFNETRDYVKKVLSNTTNYAAMITGQPQSLKARLGTIGPRDASAPAENLDLP
;
A
#
# COMPACT_ATOMS: atom_id res chain seq x y z
N MET A 1 -28.88 46.40 82.69
CA MET A 1 -28.59 45.29 83.60
C MET A 1 -28.42 44.01 82.80
N GLN A 2 -27.35 43.37 82.93
CA GLN A 2 -26.90 42.05 82.47
C GLN A 2 -25.77 42.07 81.48
N PHE A 3 -24.68 41.58 81.95
CA PHE A 3 -23.40 41.32 81.29
C PHE A 3 -23.50 40.17 80.33
N ARG A 4 -22.92 40.33 79.16
CA ARG A 4 -22.63 39.22 78.23
C ARG A 4 -21.15 38.91 78.25
N ILE A 5 -20.84 37.66 78.51
CA ILE A 5 -19.53 37.06 78.43
C ILE A 5 -19.41 36.51 76.96
N ILE A 6 -18.38 36.93 76.22
CA ILE A 6 -18.04 36.41 74.92
C ILE A 6 -16.92 35.37 75.13
N VAL A 7 -17.20 34.12 74.74
CA VAL A 7 -16.21 33.06 74.64
C VAL A 7 -15.81 32.90 73.20
N SER A 8 -14.56 33.19 72.92
CA SER A 8 -13.96 32.98 71.57
C SER A 8 -13.49 31.53 71.42
N LEU A 9 -14.08 30.78 70.49
CA LEU A 9 -13.55 29.48 70.09
C LEU A 9 -12.67 29.71 68.83
N PHE A 10 -11.38 29.39 68.99
CA PHE A 10 -10.45 29.21 67.87
C PHE A 10 -10.68 27.84 67.21
N ALA A 11 -11.18 27.83 65.99
CA ALA A 11 -11.21 26.63 65.15
C ALA A 11 -9.94 26.57 64.29
N SER A 12 -9.04 25.65 64.60
CA SER A 12 -7.88 25.34 63.75
C SER A 12 -8.33 24.57 62.53
N VAL A 13 -8.23 25.14 61.36
CA VAL A 13 -8.42 24.45 60.09
C VAL A 13 -7.11 23.74 59.68
N LEU A 14 -7.08 22.42 59.84
CA LEU A 14 -6.00 21.57 59.35
C LEU A 14 -6.23 21.37 57.83
N THR A 15 -5.46 22.08 56.98
CA THR A 15 -5.43 21.88 55.53
C THR A 15 -4.53 20.67 55.23
N THR A 16 -5.13 19.54 54.97
CA THR A 16 -4.43 18.35 54.43
C THR A 16 -4.08 18.60 52.97
N LEU A 17 -2.80 18.87 52.70
CA LEU A 17 -2.22 18.94 51.36
C LEU A 17 -2.14 17.51 50.82
N VAL A 18 -3.07 17.11 49.94
CA VAL A 18 -2.97 15.87 49.17
C VAL A 18 -1.93 16.11 48.06
N LEU A 19 -0.70 15.72 48.28
CA LEU A 19 0.28 15.60 47.19
C LEU A 19 -0.17 14.45 46.30
N SER A 20 -0.72 14.78 45.13
CA SER A 20 -0.88 13.87 44.02
C SER A 20 0.53 13.50 43.49
N LEU A 21 1.03 12.36 43.90
CA LEU A 21 2.18 11.72 43.27
C LEU A 21 1.78 11.27 41.86
N THR A 22 2.05 12.10 40.86
CA THR A 22 2.16 11.62 39.50
C THR A 22 3.33 10.66 39.43
N PRO A 23 3.20 9.44 38.90
CA PRO A 23 4.35 8.58 38.69
C PRO A 23 5.31 9.29 37.73
N ALA A 24 6.43 9.74 38.26
CA ALA A 24 7.55 10.18 37.45
C ALA A 24 7.97 8.97 36.56
N HIS A 25 7.83 9.11 35.27
CA HIS A 25 8.48 8.20 34.33
C HIS A 25 9.98 8.29 34.61
N ALA A 26 10.56 7.21 35.12
CA ALA A 26 11.98 7.10 35.28
C ALA A 26 12.63 7.28 33.92
N ALA A 27 13.39 8.35 33.76
CA ALA A 27 14.28 8.51 32.59
C ALA A 27 15.25 7.30 32.60
N PRO A 28 15.56 6.73 31.42
CA PRO A 28 16.52 5.63 31.32
C PRO A 28 17.85 6.04 31.95
N SER A 29 18.45 5.14 32.69
CA SER A 29 19.69 5.37 33.39
C SER A 29 20.86 5.61 32.43
N ASN A 30 21.83 6.48 32.79
CA ASN A 30 23.02 6.87 32.01
C ASN A 30 23.93 5.70 31.51
N VAL A 31 23.65 4.45 31.93
CA VAL A 31 24.41 3.26 31.49
C VAL A 31 24.01 2.83 30.08
N ASP A 32 22.75 3.07 29.66
CA ASP A 32 22.24 2.70 28.33
C ASP A 32 22.78 3.59 27.22
N ASN A 33 23.15 4.84 27.51
CA ASN A 33 23.51 5.84 26.51
C ASN A 33 24.75 5.46 25.69
N LYS A 34 25.78 4.85 26.29
CA LYS A 34 27.02 4.44 25.58
C LYS A 34 26.79 3.25 24.63
N GLN A 35 25.96 2.29 25.04
CA GLN A 35 25.63 1.13 24.18
C GLN A 35 24.64 1.53 23.09
N ASP A 36 23.74 2.47 23.34
CA ASP A 36 22.87 3.06 22.33
C ASP A 36 23.66 3.73 21.19
N ASP A 37 24.72 4.46 21.55
CA ASP A 37 25.64 5.06 20.58
C ASP A 37 26.32 3.99 19.71
N VAL A 38 26.77 2.88 20.32
CA VAL A 38 27.34 1.74 19.59
C VAL A 38 26.33 1.14 18.61
N ILE A 39 25.09 0.91 19.03
CA ILE A 39 24.03 0.40 18.15
C ILE A 39 23.76 1.38 17.00
N SER A 40 23.67 2.67 17.28
CA SER A 40 23.46 3.71 16.28
C SER A 40 24.61 3.77 15.28
N ASP A 41 25.85 3.67 15.73
CA ASP A 41 27.03 3.57 14.89
C ASP A 41 27.04 2.32 14.03
N MET A 42 26.65 1.17 14.58
CA MET A 42 26.54 -0.08 13.82
C MET A 42 25.45 0.00 12.75
N ALA A 43 24.31 0.62 13.04
CA ALA A 43 23.25 0.84 12.07
C ALA A 43 23.73 1.72 10.88
N GLN A 44 24.54 2.75 11.17
CA GLN A 44 25.14 3.58 10.12
C GLN A 44 26.21 2.83 9.33
N ALA A 45 27.08 2.07 10.02
CA ALA A 45 28.11 1.24 9.39
C ALA A 45 27.48 0.18 8.47
N PHE A 46 26.35 -0.42 8.88
CA PHE A 46 25.58 -1.35 8.07
C PHE A 46 25.06 -0.71 6.77
N LYS A 47 24.45 0.48 6.87
CA LYS A 47 23.96 1.24 5.69
C LYS A 47 25.08 1.57 4.69
N ARG A 48 26.32 1.72 5.16
CA ARG A 48 27.50 2.00 4.34
C ARG A 48 28.28 0.76 3.89
N GLY A 49 27.91 -0.44 4.38
CA GLY A 49 28.61 -1.71 4.08
C GLY A 49 30.00 -1.80 4.73
N GLU A 50 30.22 -1.13 5.86
CA GLU A 50 31.53 -1.02 6.54
C GLU A 50 31.83 -2.28 7.38
N ARG A 51 32.16 -3.41 6.72
CA ARG A 51 32.37 -4.74 7.34
C ARG A 51 33.31 -4.69 8.55
N LYS A 52 34.51 -4.11 8.40
CA LYS A 52 35.54 -4.05 9.47
C LYS A 52 35.03 -3.30 10.70
N ARG A 53 34.31 -2.21 10.49
CA ARG A 53 33.74 -1.41 11.59
C ARG A 53 32.66 -2.18 12.33
N LEU A 54 31.77 -2.88 11.64
CA LEU A 54 30.75 -3.71 12.25
C LEU A 54 31.36 -4.81 13.13
N SER A 55 32.37 -5.54 12.64
CA SER A 55 33.05 -6.57 13.41
C SER A 55 33.79 -6.03 14.66
N ALA A 56 34.34 -4.82 14.56
CA ALA A 56 35.02 -4.15 15.69
C ALA A 56 34.04 -3.67 16.78
N LEU A 57 32.83 -3.25 16.37
CA LEU A 57 31.81 -2.73 17.29
C LEU A 57 30.95 -3.82 17.93
N LEU A 58 30.75 -4.97 17.27
CA LEU A 58 29.87 -6.06 17.75
C LEU A 58 30.13 -6.50 19.19
N PRO A 59 31.39 -6.69 19.67
CA PRO A 59 31.62 -7.06 21.07
C PRO A 59 31.09 -6.05 22.09
N GLN A 60 31.02 -4.76 21.72
CA GLN A 60 30.54 -3.68 22.58
C GLN A 60 28.99 -3.63 22.65
N ALA A 61 28.30 -4.22 21.68
CA ALA A 61 26.85 -4.34 21.66
C ALA A 61 26.31 -5.52 22.48
N LYS A 62 27.21 -6.35 23.05
CA LYS A 62 26.83 -7.55 23.79
C LYS A 62 26.01 -7.20 25.03
N GLY A 63 24.88 -7.88 25.19
CA GLY A 63 23.95 -7.67 26.32
C GLY A 63 22.94 -6.52 26.11
N HIS A 64 23.10 -5.73 25.04
CA HIS A 64 22.13 -4.69 24.70
C HIS A 64 20.81 -5.29 24.18
N VAL A 65 19.67 -4.64 24.43
CA VAL A 65 18.34 -5.09 23.96
C VAL A 65 18.32 -5.34 22.45
N LEU A 66 19.06 -4.51 21.67
CA LEU A 66 19.16 -4.62 20.21
C LEU A 66 20.39 -5.42 19.74
N GLU A 67 21.05 -6.20 20.62
CA GLU A 67 22.16 -7.08 20.23
C GLU A 67 21.81 -8.00 19.03
N PRO A 68 20.60 -8.58 18.95
CA PRO A 68 20.24 -9.40 17.77
C PRO A 68 20.32 -8.65 16.45
N TRP A 69 19.97 -7.35 16.44
CA TRP A 69 20.13 -6.49 15.27
C TRP A 69 21.60 -6.23 14.92
N ALA A 70 22.40 -5.90 15.94
CA ALA A 70 23.84 -5.68 15.76
C ALA A 70 24.53 -6.90 15.15
N ALA A 71 24.24 -8.09 15.70
CA ALA A 71 24.78 -9.35 15.20
C ALA A 71 24.28 -9.68 13.78
N TYR A 72 23.00 -9.41 13.48
CA TYR A 72 22.44 -9.56 12.14
C TYR A 72 23.15 -8.66 11.12
N TRP A 73 23.35 -7.38 11.43
CA TRP A 73 24.02 -6.43 10.53
C TRP A 73 25.45 -6.87 10.22
N GLU A 74 26.20 -7.31 11.23
CA GLU A 74 27.58 -7.76 11.06
C GLU A 74 27.63 -9.01 10.15
N LEU A 75 26.82 -10.01 10.43
CA LEU A 75 26.86 -11.26 9.68
C LEU A 75 26.28 -11.08 8.27
N LYS A 76 25.26 -10.25 8.10
CA LYS A 76 24.63 -9.98 6.80
C LYS A 76 25.60 -9.39 5.77
N VAL A 77 26.44 -8.44 6.17
CA VAL A 77 27.40 -7.79 5.23
C VAL A 77 28.53 -8.70 4.78
N ARG A 78 28.77 -9.82 5.46
CA ARG A 78 29.77 -10.83 5.09
C ARG A 78 29.16 -12.21 4.80
N LEU A 79 27.85 -12.27 4.59
CA LEU A 79 27.12 -13.54 4.45
C LEU A 79 27.65 -14.40 3.29
N ASP A 80 28.11 -13.78 2.23
CA ASP A 80 28.73 -14.43 1.07
C ASP A 80 30.06 -15.15 1.38
N GLU A 81 30.77 -14.71 2.42
CA GLU A 81 32.05 -15.26 2.88
C GLU A 81 31.92 -16.07 4.19
N ALA A 82 30.78 -15.95 4.87
CA ALA A 82 30.55 -16.61 6.15
C ALA A 82 30.51 -18.12 6.03
N SER A 83 31.11 -18.80 7.00
CA SER A 83 31.04 -20.27 7.08
C SER A 83 29.62 -20.72 7.47
N GLN A 84 29.20 -21.91 7.06
CA GLN A 84 27.91 -22.46 7.51
C GLN A 84 27.87 -22.61 9.05
N SER A 85 29.01 -22.84 9.70
CA SER A 85 29.10 -22.90 11.16
C SER A 85 28.77 -21.55 11.82
N ASP A 86 29.30 -20.44 11.27
CA ASP A 86 29.01 -19.09 11.79
C ASP A 86 27.52 -18.76 11.64
N ILE A 87 26.95 -19.09 10.46
CA ILE A 87 25.53 -18.84 10.19
C ILE A 87 24.66 -19.66 11.15
N ARG A 88 24.92 -20.97 11.32
CA ARG A 88 24.14 -21.82 12.23
C ARG A 88 24.31 -21.41 13.69
N SER A 89 25.48 -20.96 14.09
CA SER A 89 25.72 -20.41 15.45
C SER A 89 24.87 -19.18 15.71
N PHE A 90 24.73 -18.28 14.72
CA PHE A 90 23.83 -17.14 14.83
C PHE A 90 22.35 -17.57 14.91
N LEU A 91 21.91 -18.47 14.01
CA LEU A 91 20.53 -18.95 13.98
C LEU A 91 20.13 -19.62 15.29
N SER A 92 21.01 -20.44 15.89
CA SER A 92 20.76 -21.07 17.19
C SER A 92 20.77 -20.05 18.33
N ARG A 93 21.69 -19.07 18.33
CA ARG A 93 21.79 -18.08 19.41
C ARG A 93 20.55 -17.17 19.46
N TYR A 94 19.98 -16.83 18.32
CA TYR A 94 18.85 -15.90 18.21
C TYR A 94 17.55 -16.59 17.77
N GLU A 95 17.44 -17.88 18.07
CA GLU A 95 16.26 -18.69 17.71
C GLU A 95 14.95 -18.02 18.16
N GLY A 96 13.95 -18.04 17.30
CA GLY A 96 12.64 -17.45 17.54
C GLY A 96 12.54 -15.95 17.28
N THR A 97 13.65 -15.25 17.01
CA THR A 97 13.62 -13.80 16.72
C THR A 97 13.38 -13.49 15.25
N TYR A 98 12.98 -12.25 14.97
CA TYR A 98 12.93 -11.73 13.58
C TYR A 98 14.29 -11.83 12.89
N GLN A 99 15.37 -11.52 13.60
CA GLN A 99 16.71 -11.47 13.04
C GLN A 99 17.19 -12.85 12.62
N GLU A 100 16.85 -13.88 13.39
CA GLU A 100 17.13 -15.27 13.02
C GLU A 100 16.42 -15.63 11.71
N ASP A 101 15.11 -15.41 11.64
CA ASP A 101 14.31 -15.79 10.48
C ASP A 101 14.68 -14.94 9.24
N ARG A 102 15.05 -13.67 9.44
CA ARG A 102 15.52 -12.78 8.38
C ARG A 102 16.88 -13.22 7.83
N LEU A 103 17.84 -13.56 8.69
CA LEU A 103 19.13 -14.07 8.23
C LEU A 103 18.96 -15.41 7.51
N ARG A 104 18.06 -16.26 8.00
CA ARG A 104 17.71 -17.52 7.34
C ARG A 104 17.20 -17.28 5.93
N ASN A 105 16.29 -16.33 5.73
CA ASN A 105 15.84 -15.92 4.38
C ASN A 105 17.02 -15.49 3.50
N ASP A 106 17.87 -14.59 4.01
CA ASP A 106 19.02 -14.10 3.25
C ASP A 106 20.00 -15.23 2.87
N TRP A 107 20.20 -16.20 3.76
CA TRP A 107 21.02 -17.38 3.50
C TRP A 107 20.37 -18.33 2.50
N LEU A 108 19.07 -18.59 2.62
CA LEU A 108 18.32 -19.43 1.69
C LEU A 108 18.37 -18.87 0.27
N LEU A 109 18.25 -17.55 0.09
CA LEU A 109 18.43 -16.91 -1.21
C LEU A 109 19.83 -17.14 -1.77
N LEU A 110 20.86 -17.01 -0.94
CA LEU A 110 22.25 -17.28 -1.34
C LEU A 110 22.47 -18.75 -1.71
N LEU A 111 21.89 -19.68 -0.97
CA LEU A 111 21.93 -21.12 -1.28
C LEU A 111 21.24 -21.43 -2.62
N GLY A 112 20.10 -20.80 -2.88
CA GLY A 112 19.39 -20.87 -4.16
C GLY A 112 20.24 -20.37 -5.32
N GLN A 113 20.89 -19.21 -5.16
CA GLN A 113 21.82 -18.66 -6.16
C GLN A 113 23.02 -19.59 -6.41
N ARG A 114 23.53 -20.24 -5.37
CA ARG A 114 24.62 -21.22 -5.45
C ARG A 114 24.19 -22.61 -5.91
N ARG A 115 22.88 -22.87 -6.06
CA ARG A 115 22.31 -24.19 -6.41
C ARG A 115 22.61 -25.27 -5.36
N ASP A 116 22.84 -24.88 -4.10
CA ASP A 116 22.99 -25.81 -2.98
C ASP A 116 21.61 -26.25 -2.48
N TRP A 117 20.95 -27.11 -3.25
CA TRP A 117 19.58 -27.56 -3.00
C TRP A 117 19.45 -28.37 -1.72
N SER A 118 20.48 -29.17 -1.39
CA SER A 118 20.47 -30.01 -0.18
C SER A 118 20.39 -29.17 1.08
N THR A 119 21.27 -28.18 1.22
CA THR A 119 21.28 -27.28 2.37
C THR A 119 20.03 -26.39 2.36
N LEU A 120 19.59 -25.90 1.19
CA LEU A 120 18.40 -25.07 1.04
C LEU A 120 17.15 -25.79 1.55
N ASN A 121 16.91 -27.04 1.14
CA ASN A 121 15.74 -27.82 1.55
C ASN A 121 15.76 -28.12 3.05
N ALA A 122 16.93 -28.47 3.62
CA ALA A 122 17.09 -28.74 5.04
C ALA A 122 16.76 -27.51 5.90
N GLU A 123 17.25 -26.34 5.51
CA GLU A 123 17.07 -25.09 6.27
C GLU A 123 15.72 -24.42 6.03
N HIS A 124 15.11 -24.60 4.85
CA HIS A 124 13.79 -24.01 4.52
C HIS A 124 12.68 -24.46 5.46
N ALA A 125 12.75 -25.67 6.00
CA ALA A 125 11.76 -26.18 6.96
C ALA A 125 11.62 -25.28 8.21
N GLN A 126 12.70 -24.60 8.59
CA GLN A 126 12.76 -23.71 9.74
C GLN A 126 12.37 -22.24 9.42
N TYR A 127 12.23 -21.89 8.13
CA TYR A 127 11.89 -20.52 7.73
C TYR A 127 10.41 -20.23 7.95
N ARG A 128 10.11 -19.21 8.77
CA ARG A 128 8.75 -18.91 9.26
C ARG A 128 8.02 -17.84 8.45
N MET A 129 8.68 -16.76 8.03
CA MET A 129 8.03 -15.66 7.29
C MET A 129 7.40 -16.11 5.99
N ARG A 130 8.06 -16.95 5.21
CA ARG A 130 7.56 -17.53 3.94
C ARG A 130 7.00 -16.48 2.96
N ASP A 131 7.47 -15.24 3.05
CA ASP A 131 6.96 -14.08 2.31
C ASP A 131 7.84 -13.69 1.12
N ASP A 132 9.02 -14.31 0.97
CA ASP A 132 9.94 -14.05 -0.12
C ASP A 132 9.55 -14.84 -1.39
N ARG A 133 9.20 -14.10 -2.44
CA ARG A 133 8.74 -14.67 -3.71
C ARG A 133 9.84 -15.40 -4.48
N GLU A 134 11.05 -14.84 -4.47
CA GLU A 134 12.20 -15.47 -5.18
C GLU A 134 12.59 -16.77 -4.49
N LEU A 135 12.66 -16.77 -3.16
CA LEU A 135 12.91 -18.00 -2.39
C LEU A 135 11.84 -19.04 -2.66
N ARG A 136 10.59 -18.66 -2.73
CA ARG A 136 9.47 -19.54 -3.06
C ARG A 136 9.68 -20.23 -4.42
N CYS A 137 10.14 -19.47 -5.40
CA CYS A 137 10.49 -20.00 -6.72
C CYS A 137 11.70 -20.94 -6.68
N TYR A 138 12.73 -20.65 -5.89
CA TYR A 138 13.88 -21.58 -5.71
C TYR A 138 13.44 -22.92 -5.11
N ILE A 139 12.59 -22.89 -4.09
CA ILE A 139 12.06 -24.13 -3.48
C ILE A 139 11.31 -24.97 -4.52
N LEU A 140 10.47 -24.33 -5.34
CA LEU A 140 9.73 -25.01 -6.40
C LEU A 140 10.65 -25.57 -7.50
N ALA A 141 11.71 -24.83 -7.85
CA ALA A 141 12.73 -25.32 -8.77
C ALA A 141 13.52 -26.51 -8.20
N ALA A 142 13.86 -26.48 -6.91
CA ALA A 142 14.52 -27.58 -6.22
C ALA A 142 13.63 -28.84 -6.17
N GLU A 143 12.34 -28.69 -5.84
CA GLU A 143 11.37 -29.80 -5.86
C GLU A 143 11.23 -30.42 -7.25
N LEU A 144 11.22 -29.61 -8.31
CA LEU A 144 11.15 -30.10 -9.68
C LEU A 144 12.39 -30.91 -10.06
N LEU A 145 13.57 -30.44 -9.62
CA LEU A 145 14.85 -31.15 -9.89
C LEU A 145 14.98 -32.46 -9.12
N GLU A 146 14.51 -32.49 -7.86
CA GLU A 146 14.65 -33.68 -7.00
C GLU A 146 13.57 -34.75 -7.27
N LYS A 147 12.31 -34.29 -7.43
CA LYS A 147 11.16 -35.21 -7.50
C LYS A 147 10.65 -35.47 -8.92
N GLY A 148 11.16 -34.71 -9.89
CA GLY A 148 10.75 -34.78 -11.30
C GLY A 148 9.37 -34.12 -11.57
N PRO A 149 9.04 -33.93 -12.86
CA PRO A 149 7.85 -33.16 -13.27
C PRO A 149 6.51 -33.79 -12.87
N GLN A 150 6.48 -35.12 -12.68
CA GLN A 150 5.24 -35.82 -12.30
C GLN A 150 4.73 -35.49 -10.89
N LYS A 151 5.59 -34.91 -10.05
CA LYS A 151 5.25 -34.48 -8.69
C LYS A 151 4.79 -33.02 -8.62
N ILE A 152 4.95 -32.26 -9.71
CA ILE A 152 4.52 -30.87 -9.77
C ILE A 152 3.03 -30.81 -10.11
N THR A 153 2.26 -30.34 -9.16
CA THR A 153 0.81 -30.15 -9.36
C THR A 153 0.54 -28.89 -10.20
N PRO A 154 -0.61 -28.81 -10.90
CA PRO A 154 -1.05 -27.58 -11.56
C PRO A 154 -1.07 -26.35 -10.63
N THR A 155 -1.49 -26.56 -9.38
CA THR A 155 -1.51 -25.50 -8.35
C THR A 155 -0.11 -24.95 -8.07
N LEU A 156 0.90 -25.80 -8.05
CA LEU A 156 2.28 -25.42 -7.81
C LEU A 156 2.86 -24.63 -9.00
N ALA A 157 2.58 -25.08 -10.23
CA ALA A 157 2.95 -24.34 -11.45
C ALA A 157 2.25 -22.96 -11.50
N ASP A 158 0.98 -22.88 -11.10
CA ASP A 158 0.24 -21.62 -11.01
C ASP A 158 0.84 -20.68 -9.95
N GLU A 159 1.34 -21.21 -8.85
CA GLU A 159 2.03 -20.41 -7.83
C GLU A 159 3.31 -19.78 -8.38
N VAL A 160 4.14 -20.55 -9.11
CA VAL A 160 5.33 -20.00 -9.81
C VAL A 160 4.89 -18.92 -10.80
N ARG A 161 3.87 -19.20 -11.61
CA ARG A 161 3.36 -18.23 -12.58
C ARG A 161 2.97 -16.91 -11.90
N LYS A 162 2.21 -16.98 -10.81
CA LYS A 162 1.77 -15.82 -10.03
C LYS A 162 2.96 -15.03 -9.46
N ASN A 163 3.92 -15.73 -8.84
CA ASN A 163 5.12 -15.10 -8.29
C ASN A 163 5.99 -14.46 -9.37
N TRP A 164 6.26 -15.19 -10.46
CA TRP A 164 7.06 -14.68 -11.57
C TRP A 164 6.44 -13.48 -12.26
N MET A 165 5.12 -13.52 -12.55
CA MET A 165 4.40 -12.38 -13.14
C MET A 165 4.44 -11.13 -12.23
N ALA A 166 4.44 -11.30 -10.92
CA ALA A 166 4.51 -10.20 -9.95
C ALA A 166 5.91 -9.59 -9.81
N MET A 167 6.99 -10.32 -10.16
CA MET A 167 8.37 -9.80 -10.11
C MET A 167 8.60 -8.82 -11.25
N ARG A 168 8.84 -7.56 -10.94
CA ARG A 168 9.13 -6.51 -11.94
C ARG A 168 10.62 -6.41 -12.25
N GLU A 169 11.46 -6.59 -11.24
CA GLU A 169 12.92 -6.62 -11.44
C GLU A 169 13.36 -8.03 -11.88
N ALA A 170 14.52 -8.09 -12.51
CA ALA A 170 15.11 -9.37 -12.89
C ALA A 170 15.54 -10.14 -11.63
N ASP A 171 15.00 -11.32 -11.46
CA ASP A 171 15.30 -12.26 -10.39
C ASP A 171 15.83 -13.56 -10.99
N ASP A 172 16.61 -14.28 -10.21
CA ASP A 172 17.17 -15.57 -10.64
C ASP A 172 16.22 -16.74 -10.34
N GLY A 173 15.62 -16.74 -9.15
CA GLY A 173 14.82 -17.87 -8.67
C GLY A 173 13.58 -18.16 -9.50
N CYS A 174 12.73 -17.13 -9.74
CA CYS A 174 11.53 -17.34 -10.53
C CYS A 174 11.83 -17.49 -12.02
N THR A 175 12.91 -16.88 -12.52
CA THR A 175 13.36 -17.10 -13.91
C THR A 175 13.81 -18.55 -14.11
N LEU A 176 14.61 -19.10 -13.18
CA LEU A 176 15.00 -20.51 -13.19
C LEU A 176 13.78 -21.45 -13.12
N ALA A 177 12.86 -21.18 -12.19
CA ALA A 177 11.66 -22.00 -12.04
C ALA A 177 10.80 -21.99 -13.32
N ALA A 178 10.63 -20.82 -13.94
CA ALA A 178 9.90 -20.68 -15.20
C ALA A 178 10.58 -21.43 -16.36
N ASP A 179 11.92 -21.34 -16.48
CA ASP A 179 12.72 -22.06 -17.45
C ASP A 179 12.52 -23.58 -17.33
N ARG A 180 12.65 -24.12 -16.12
CA ARG A 180 12.45 -25.55 -15.84
C ARG A 180 11.01 -26.01 -16.12
N LEU A 181 10.01 -25.21 -15.73
CA LEU A 181 8.61 -25.52 -16.02
C LEU A 181 8.31 -25.50 -17.53
N TYR A 182 8.99 -24.63 -18.28
CA TYR A 182 8.88 -24.58 -19.74
C TYR A 182 9.53 -25.81 -20.40
N ASP A 183 10.73 -26.21 -19.98
CA ASP A 183 11.41 -27.41 -20.45
C ASP A 183 10.54 -28.67 -20.28
N HIS A 184 9.83 -28.75 -19.15
CA HIS A 184 8.95 -29.86 -18.83
C HIS A 184 7.50 -29.70 -19.35
N LYS A 185 7.22 -28.67 -20.18
CA LYS A 185 5.91 -28.38 -20.78
C LYS A 185 4.79 -28.11 -19.77
N LEU A 186 5.15 -27.74 -18.55
CA LEU A 186 4.22 -27.27 -17.52
C LEU A 186 3.90 -25.77 -17.65
N PHE A 187 4.81 -25.01 -18.27
CA PHE A 187 4.52 -23.68 -18.83
C PHE A 187 4.45 -23.77 -20.35
N SER A 188 3.54 -22.98 -20.92
CA SER A 188 3.45 -22.77 -22.36
C SER A 188 4.38 -21.64 -22.79
N ALA A 189 4.72 -21.60 -24.08
CA ALA A 189 5.42 -20.46 -24.66
C ALA A 189 4.63 -19.14 -24.46
N LEU A 190 3.30 -19.20 -24.40
CA LEU A 190 2.45 -18.04 -24.14
C LEU A 190 2.66 -17.45 -22.74
N ASP A 191 2.85 -18.29 -21.71
CA ASP A 191 3.18 -17.81 -20.36
C ASP A 191 4.44 -16.94 -20.39
N ILE A 192 5.46 -17.39 -21.12
CA ILE A 192 6.74 -16.69 -21.26
C ILE A 192 6.58 -15.37 -22.03
N TRP A 193 5.87 -15.41 -23.17
CA TRP A 193 5.62 -14.21 -23.96
C TRP A 193 4.79 -13.18 -23.22
N ARG A 194 3.77 -13.59 -22.46
CA ARG A 194 2.98 -12.69 -21.61
C ARG A 194 3.83 -12.00 -20.56
N LYS A 195 4.78 -12.71 -19.94
CA LYS A 195 5.77 -12.08 -19.05
C LYS A 195 6.61 -11.03 -19.76
N ALA A 196 7.14 -11.34 -20.94
CA ALA A 196 7.96 -10.41 -21.72
C ALA A 196 7.17 -9.15 -22.11
N ARG A 197 5.94 -9.31 -22.63
CA ARG A 197 5.02 -8.21 -22.99
C ARG A 197 4.75 -7.30 -21.78
N LEU A 198 4.43 -7.89 -20.62
CA LEU A 198 4.16 -7.17 -19.38
C LEU A 198 5.38 -6.37 -18.92
N MET A 199 6.58 -6.93 -19.05
CA MET A 199 7.81 -6.25 -18.63
C MET A 199 8.20 -5.09 -19.57
N ILE A 200 7.96 -5.22 -20.86
CA ILE A 200 8.10 -4.10 -21.81
C ILE A 200 7.12 -2.98 -21.48
N GLU A 201 5.87 -3.32 -21.19
CA GLU A 201 4.85 -2.35 -20.76
C GLU A 201 5.28 -1.59 -19.49
N HIS A 202 5.88 -2.28 -18.53
CA HIS A 202 6.40 -1.70 -17.28
C HIS A 202 7.77 -1.02 -17.40
N ASN A 203 8.31 -0.88 -18.60
CA ASN A 203 9.63 -0.29 -18.82
C ASN A 203 10.78 -1.08 -18.13
N ARG A 204 10.73 -2.43 -18.20
CA ARG A 204 11.69 -3.36 -17.61
C ARG A 204 12.33 -4.26 -18.69
N PRO A 205 13.14 -3.69 -19.60
CA PRO A 205 13.68 -4.43 -20.75
C PRO A 205 14.61 -5.59 -20.34
N ARG A 206 15.36 -5.46 -19.24
CA ARG A 206 16.22 -6.54 -18.73
C ARG A 206 15.39 -7.77 -18.34
N THR A 207 14.30 -7.57 -17.59
CA THR A 207 13.42 -8.66 -17.16
C THR A 207 12.68 -9.27 -18.36
N ALA A 208 12.29 -8.44 -19.36
CA ALA A 208 11.71 -8.94 -20.60
C ALA A 208 12.70 -9.80 -21.39
N ARG A 209 13.97 -9.39 -21.51
CA ARG A 209 15.02 -10.17 -22.15
C ARG A 209 15.23 -11.52 -21.48
N ASN A 210 15.29 -11.55 -20.14
CA ASN A 210 15.45 -12.79 -19.39
C ASN A 210 14.30 -13.77 -19.69
N ALA A 211 13.06 -13.27 -19.80
CA ALA A 211 11.94 -14.11 -20.21
C ALA A 211 12.12 -14.63 -21.65
N VAL A 212 12.43 -13.75 -22.61
CA VAL A 212 12.61 -14.13 -24.03
C VAL A 212 13.77 -15.13 -24.18
N GLN A 213 14.81 -15.04 -23.33
CA GLN A 213 15.94 -15.99 -23.31
C GLN A 213 15.48 -17.44 -23.14
N ILE A 214 14.39 -17.68 -22.41
CA ILE A 214 13.83 -19.01 -22.17
C ILE A 214 13.25 -19.62 -23.45
N VAL A 215 12.52 -18.84 -24.24
CA VAL A 215 11.71 -19.34 -25.38
C VAL A 215 12.34 -19.06 -26.73
N ALA A 216 13.18 -18.05 -26.85
CA ALA A 216 13.84 -17.62 -28.09
C ALA A 216 15.19 -16.91 -27.76
N PRO A 217 16.24 -17.65 -27.39
CA PRO A 217 17.51 -17.07 -26.96
C PRO A 217 18.11 -16.08 -27.98
N ASP A 218 18.06 -16.42 -29.27
CA ASP A 218 18.61 -15.61 -30.36
C ASP A 218 17.87 -14.28 -30.56
N ALA A 219 16.64 -14.18 -30.06
CA ALA A 219 15.81 -12.97 -30.16
C ALA A 219 15.95 -12.03 -28.95
N SER A 220 16.67 -12.43 -27.91
CA SER A 220 16.76 -11.67 -26.66
C SER A 220 17.32 -10.25 -26.86
N GLN A 221 18.29 -10.08 -27.77
CA GLN A 221 18.84 -8.76 -28.10
C GLN A 221 17.81 -7.85 -28.81
N ALA A 222 16.95 -8.41 -29.65
CA ALA A 222 15.89 -7.65 -30.34
C ALA A 222 14.91 -6.99 -29.37
N VAL A 223 14.74 -7.52 -28.16
CA VAL A 223 13.92 -6.90 -27.09
C VAL A 223 14.51 -5.55 -26.67
N GLN A 224 15.84 -5.42 -26.62
CA GLN A 224 16.49 -4.14 -26.32
C GLN A 224 16.27 -3.13 -27.46
N ASP A 225 16.30 -3.56 -28.71
CA ASP A 225 16.01 -2.71 -29.87
C ASP A 225 14.58 -2.21 -29.86
N VAL A 226 13.61 -3.09 -29.52
CA VAL A 226 12.21 -2.72 -29.31
C VAL A 226 12.08 -1.65 -28.22
N HIS A 227 12.76 -1.85 -27.09
CA HIS A 227 12.69 -0.90 -25.98
C HIS A 227 13.27 0.46 -26.37
N ASN A 228 14.42 0.49 -27.05
CA ASN A 228 15.13 1.72 -27.40
C ASN A 228 14.36 2.55 -28.44
N ASN A 229 13.80 1.90 -29.47
CA ASN A 229 13.02 2.59 -30.50
C ASN A 229 12.04 1.64 -31.22
N ALA A 230 10.86 1.48 -30.64
CA ALA A 230 9.84 0.56 -31.15
C ALA A 230 9.37 0.91 -32.58
N SER A 231 9.18 2.17 -32.91
CA SER A 231 8.72 2.61 -34.24
C SER A 231 9.78 2.30 -35.32
N LYS A 232 11.06 2.57 -35.03
CA LYS A 232 12.17 2.20 -35.94
C LYS A 232 12.30 0.68 -36.07
N PHE A 233 12.06 -0.07 -34.98
CA PHE A 233 12.06 -1.51 -35.00
C PHE A 233 10.99 -2.07 -35.95
N LEU A 234 9.76 -1.55 -35.90
CA LEU A 234 8.66 -1.96 -36.79
C LEU A 234 8.87 -1.64 -38.29
N SER A 235 9.81 -0.75 -38.62
CA SER A 235 10.17 -0.43 -40.00
C SER A 235 11.23 -1.35 -40.60
N LYS A 236 11.94 -2.13 -39.78
CA LYS A 236 13.00 -3.05 -40.22
C LYS A 236 12.44 -4.41 -40.62
N HIS A 237 13.06 -5.01 -41.63
CA HIS A 237 12.86 -6.43 -41.92
C HIS A 237 13.62 -7.26 -40.89
N MET A 238 12.98 -8.32 -40.37
CA MET A 238 13.58 -9.19 -39.36
C MET A 238 13.62 -10.65 -39.86
N ALA A 239 14.81 -11.22 -39.89
CA ALA A 239 15.03 -12.64 -40.15
C ALA A 239 14.87 -13.42 -38.80
N ALA A 240 13.64 -13.84 -38.49
CA ALA A 240 13.33 -14.66 -37.34
C ALA A 240 12.12 -15.57 -37.65
N PRO A 241 11.91 -16.68 -36.93
CA PRO A 241 10.71 -17.50 -37.06
C PRO A 241 9.44 -16.68 -36.92
N GLN A 242 8.38 -17.05 -37.64
CA GLN A 242 7.14 -16.25 -37.74
C GLN A 242 6.57 -15.89 -36.35
N LYS A 243 6.49 -16.88 -35.43
CA LYS A 243 5.96 -16.65 -34.09
C LYS A 243 6.79 -15.66 -33.28
N VAL A 244 8.11 -15.76 -33.34
CA VAL A 244 9.04 -14.84 -32.66
C VAL A 244 8.89 -13.41 -33.20
N ARG A 245 8.77 -13.25 -34.55
CA ARG A 245 8.53 -11.95 -35.17
C ARG A 245 7.22 -11.33 -34.70
N GLN A 246 6.15 -12.12 -34.64
CA GLN A 246 4.84 -11.67 -34.17
C GLN A 246 4.95 -11.14 -32.72
N GLU A 247 5.60 -11.89 -31.83
CA GLU A 247 5.76 -11.47 -30.44
C GLU A 247 6.60 -10.20 -30.26
N LEU A 248 7.67 -10.05 -31.04
CA LEU A 248 8.48 -8.83 -31.02
C LEU A 248 7.68 -7.62 -31.58
N VAL A 249 6.81 -7.83 -32.57
CA VAL A 249 5.88 -6.81 -33.07
C VAL A 249 4.86 -6.45 -32.00
N VAL A 250 4.29 -7.43 -31.29
CA VAL A 250 3.39 -7.19 -30.14
C VAL A 250 4.08 -6.33 -29.09
N MET A 251 5.31 -6.69 -28.68
CA MET A 251 6.08 -5.90 -27.71
C MET A 251 6.36 -4.48 -28.21
N ALA A 252 6.65 -4.29 -29.49
CA ALA A 252 6.87 -2.96 -30.08
C ALA A 252 5.58 -2.12 -30.05
N LEU A 253 4.43 -2.71 -30.43
CA LEU A 253 3.13 -2.04 -30.37
C LEU A 253 2.72 -1.71 -28.93
N VAL A 254 2.95 -2.62 -27.97
CA VAL A 254 2.76 -2.38 -26.53
C VAL A 254 3.62 -1.20 -26.07
N ARG A 255 4.89 -1.16 -26.49
CA ARG A 255 5.81 -0.06 -26.12
C ARG A 255 5.35 1.30 -26.68
N ILE A 256 4.87 1.33 -27.92
CA ILE A 256 4.30 2.54 -28.53
C ILE A 256 3.02 2.94 -27.77
N ALA A 257 2.12 2.00 -27.51
CA ALA A 257 0.87 2.28 -26.80
C ALA A 257 1.08 2.92 -25.42
N THR A 258 2.18 2.60 -24.70
CA THR A 258 2.47 3.23 -23.40
C THR A 258 2.77 4.73 -23.50
N SER A 259 3.25 5.20 -24.65
CA SER A 259 3.53 6.62 -24.89
C SER A 259 2.46 7.31 -25.76
N ASP A 260 1.91 6.60 -26.73
CA ASP A 260 0.90 7.10 -27.66
C ASP A 260 -0.06 5.95 -28.08
N PRO A 261 -1.19 5.78 -27.36
CA PRO A 261 -2.18 4.76 -27.69
C PRO A 261 -2.84 5.00 -29.04
N ASP A 262 -2.97 6.23 -29.52
CA ASP A 262 -3.59 6.55 -30.80
C ASP A 262 -2.71 6.12 -31.96
N ASP A 263 -1.40 6.37 -31.88
CA ASP A 263 -0.44 5.89 -32.89
C ASP A 263 -0.40 4.36 -32.92
N ALA A 264 -0.38 3.70 -31.77
CA ALA A 264 -0.47 2.25 -31.69
C ALA A 264 -1.77 1.72 -32.31
N ALA A 265 -2.91 2.38 -32.06
CA ALA A 265 -4.20 2.03 -32.65
C ALA A 265 -4.21 2.21 -34.18
N LYS A 266 -3.61 3.27 -34.70
CA LYS A 266 -3.42 3.48 -36.18
C LYS A 266 -2.57 2.39 -36.81
N LEU A 267 -1.43 2.06 -36.17
CA LEU A 267 -0.54 0.99 -36.64
C LEU A 267 -1.24 -0.37 -36.64
N MET A 268 -2.04 -0.67 -35.59
CA MET A 268 -2.85 -1.88 -35.54
C MET A 268 -3.85 -1.94 -36.72
N ARG A 269 -4.68 -0.91 -36.89
CA ARG A 269 -5.73 -0.87 -37.93
C ARG A 269 -5.16 -0.94 -39.32
N ASN A 270 -4.10 -0.20 -39.61
CA ASN A 270 -3.63 0.01 -40.99
C ASN A 270 -2.63 -1.06 -41.43
N LYS A 271 -1.94 -1.74 -40.51
CA LYS A 271 -0.85 -2.63 -40.92
C LYS A 271 -0.81 -3.96 -40.17
N TRP A 272 -0.81 -3.97 -38.84
CA TRP A 272 -0.35 -5.13 -38.08
C TRP A 272 -1.43 -6.15 -37.73
N GLN A 273 -2.70 -5.72 -37.59
CA GLN A 273 -3.80 -6.60 -37.18
C GLN A 273 -3.92 -7.90 -38.00
N PRO A 274 -3.75 -7.93 -39.34
CA PRO A 274 -3.84 -9.18 -40.13
C PRO A 274 -2.71 -10.19 -39.82
N TYR A 275 -1.57 -9.72 -39.37
CA TYR A 275 -0.37 -10.53 -39.14
C TYR A 275 -0.31 -11.16 -37.73
N LEU A 276 -1.19 -10.74 -36.84
CA LEU A 276 -1.22 -11.19 -35.43
C LEU A 276 -2.31 -12.24 -35.21
N THR A 277 -2.07 -13.17 -34.31
CA THR A 277 -3.09 -14.11 -33.84
C THR A 277 -4.19 -13.39 -33.07
N SER A 278 -5.32 -14.05 -32.81
CA SER A 278 -6.43 -13.46 -32.07
C SER A 278 -5.98 -13.00 -30.66
N GLU A 279 -5.25 -13.84 -29.93
CA GLU A 279 -4.75 -13.52 -28.58
C GLU A 279 -3.77 -12.33 -28.59
N GLU A 280 -2.86 -12.28 -29.56
CA GLU A 280 -1.92 -11.17 -29.74
C GLU A 280 -2.65 -9.85 -30.04
N ARG A 281 -3.66 -9.87 -30.91
CA ARG A 281 -4.52 -8.70 -31.18
C ARG A 281 -5.24 -8.24 -29.93
N HIS A 282 -5.86 -9.17 -29.20
CA HIS A 282 -6.58 -8.85 -27.98
C HIS A 282 -5.66 -8.23 -26.93
N TRP A 283 -4.44 -8.76 -26.78
CA TRP A 283 -3.47 -8.18 -25.85
C TRP A 283 -3.10 -6.74 -26.23
N VAL A 284 -2.75 -6.49 -27.50
CA VAL A 284 -2.38 -5.13 -27.93
C VAL A 284 -3.56 -4.17 -27.78
N TRP A 285 -4.78 -4.55 -28.19
CA TRP A 285 -5.97 -3.72 -28.00
C TRP A 285 -6.30 -3.52 -26.52
N GLY A 286 -6.06 -4.50 -25.68
CA GLY A 286 -6.21 -4.38 -24.21
C GLY A 286 -5.26 -3.33 -23.64
N VAL A 287 -3.98 -3.31 -24.07
CA VAL A 287 -3.01 -2.29 -23.66
C VAL A 287 -3.42 -0.91 -24.16
N ILE A 288 -3.81 -0.79 -25.46
CA ILE A 288 -4.26 0.48 -26.04
C ILE A 288 -5.47 1.02 -25.27
N GLY A 289 -6.49 0.19 -25.05
CA GLY A 289 -7.69 0.59 -24.30
C GLY A 289 -7.38 0.98 -22.87
N ARG A 290 -6.47 0.25 -22.20
CA ARG A 290 -6.00 0.58 -20.86
C ARG A 290 -5.31 1.95 -20.82
N GLN A 291 -4.41 2.23 -21.76
CA GLN A 291 -3.69 3.50 -21.81
C GLN A 291 -4.63 4.68 -22.11
N ALA A 292 -5.57 4.51 -23.04
CA ALA A 292 -6.62 5.49 -23.31
C ALA A 292 -7.50 5.72 -22.07
N ALA A 293 -7.92 4.66 -21.38
CA ALA A 293 -8.71 4.78 -20.13
C ALA A 293 -7.94 5.51 -19.02
N MET A 294 -6.63 5.27 -18.87
CA MET A 294 -5.77 6.00 -17.93
C MET A 294 -5.59 7.48 -18.29
N ARG A 295 -5.72 7.84 -19.56
CA ARG A 295 -5.77 9.24 -19.99
C ARG A 295 -7.13 9.87 -19.85
N LEU A 296 -8.13 9.07 -19.51
CA LEU A 296 -9.55 9.41 -19.45
C LEU A 296 -10.15 9.72 -20.82
N ASP A 297 -9.57 9.20 -21.89
CA ASP A 297 -10.05 9.40 -23.26
C ASP A 297 -11.44 8.80 -23.43
N ALA A 298 -12.28 9.49 -24.21
CA ALA A 298 -13.68 9.10 -24.39
C ALA A 298 -13.84 7.81 -25.20
N ASP A 299 -12.90 7.51 -26.10
CA ASP A 299 -12.89 6.35 -27.00
C ASP A 299 -12.23 5.10 -26.40
N ALA A 300 -11.84 5.15 -25.12
CA ALA A 300 -11.21 4.00 -24.45
C ALA A 300 -12.02 2.70 -24.60
N LEU A 301 -13.36 2.77 -24.48
CA LEU A 301 -14.23 1.61 -24.69
C LEU A 301 -14.26 1.11 -26.12
N ASP A 302 -14.10 1.97 -27.12
CA ASP A 302 -14.05 1.57 -28.52
C ASP A 302 -12.79 0.73 -28.81
N HIS A 303 -11.68 1.06 -28.16
CA HIS A 303 -10.49 0.22 -28.21
C HIS A 303 -10.72 -1.14 -27.55
N PHE A 304 -11.33 -1.18 -26.37
CA PHE A 304 -11.66 -2.43 -25.68
C PHE A 304 -12.71 -3.27 -26.45
N SER A 305 -13.61 -2.65 -27.23
CA SER A 305 -14.60 -3.37 -28.02
C SER A 305 -13.99 -4.27 -29.12
N ARG A 306 -12.72 -4.02 -29.49
CA ARG A 306 -11.94 -4.82 -30.43
C ARG A 306 -11.38 -6.10 -29.81
N VAL A 307 -11.54 -6.28 -28.52
CA VAL A 307 -11.19 -7.50 -27.77
C VAL A 307 -12.41 -8.39 -27.75
N ALA A 308 -12.39 -9.45 -28.59
CA ALA A 308 -13.51 -10.37 -28.67
C ALA A 308 -13.60 -11.34 -27.48
N GLN A 309 -12.49 -11.57 -26.78
CA GLN A 309 -12.42 -12.52 -25.66
C GLN A 309 -11.65 -11.89 -24.48
N ASP A 310 -12.39 -11.48 -23.48
CA ASP A 310 -11.84 -10.83 -22.26
C ASP A 310 -10.87 -11.74 -21.47
N LYS A 311 -10.98 -13.07 -21.59
CA LYS A 311 -10.04 -14.04 -20.99
C LYS A 311 -8.58 -13.90 -21.47
N ASP A 312 -8.34 -13.22 -22.59
CA ASP A 312 -6.99 -12.97 -23.10
C ASP A 312 -6.33 -11.77 -22.39
N LEU A 313 -7.10 -10.97 -21.64
CA LEU A 313 -6.63 -9.82 -20.89
C LEU A 313 -6.24 -10.21 -19.45
N ASN A 314 -5.36 -9.42 -18.84
CA ASN A 314 -5.07 -9.54 -17.41
C ASN A 314 -6.02 -8.68 -16.57
N ASP A 315 -6.05 -8.92 -15.24
CA ASP A 315 -6.94 -8.23 -14.31
C ASP A 315 -6.78 -6.70 -14.31
N ASP A 316 -5.58 -6.18 -14.57
CA ASP A 316 -5.35 -4.73 -14.64
C ASP A 316 -6.00 -4.11 -15.89
N MET A 317 -5.89 -4.76 -17.06
CA MET A 317 -6.60 -4.35 -18.27
C MET A 317 -8.11 -4.43 -18.11
N LEU A 318 -8.61 -5.52 -17.50
CA LEU A 318 -10.03 -5.69 -17.21
C LEU A 318 -10.53 -4.62 -16.23
N GLY A 319 -9.74 -4.32 -15.19
CA GLY A 319 -10.04 -3.25 -14.26
C GLY A 319 -10.18 -1.89 -14.94
N TRP A 320 -9.32 -1.57 -15.91
CA TRP A 320 -9.43 -0.33 -16.67
C TRP A 320 -10.59 -0.34 -17.67
N LYS A 321 -10.96 -1.49 -18.22
CA LYS A 321 -12.18 -1.64 -19.03
C LYS A 321 -13.43 -1.36 -18.18
N VAL A 322 -13.48 -1.87 -16.94
CA VAL A 322 -14.57 -1.54 -16.00
C VAL A 322 -14.60 -0.03 -15.71
N ARG A 323 -13.46 0.60 -15.41
CA ARG A 323 -13.37 2.05 -15.16
C ARG A 323 -13.88 2.87 -16.34
N ALA A 324 -13.45 2.52 -17.55
CA ALA A 324 -13.94 3.16 -18.77
C ALA A 324 -15.47 2.99 -18.93
N ALA A 325 -16.01 1.79 -18.65
CA ALA A 325 -17.43 1.53 -18.72
C ALA A 325 -18.25 2.28 -17.66
N LEU A 326 -17.69 2.47 -16.46
CA LEU A 326 -18.33 3.25 -15.38
C LEU A 326 -18.47 4.73 -15.73
N ARG A 327 -17.49 5.33 -16.42
CA ARG A 327 -17.52 6.76 -16.78
C ARG A 327 -18.11 7.05 -18.15
N ALA A 328 -18.53 6.04 -18.91
CA ALA A 328 -19.01 6.20 -20.28
C ALA A 328 -20.39 6.86 -20.35
N GLY A 329 -20.42 8.12 -20.73
CA GLY A 329 -21.66 8.90 -20.93
C GLY A 329 -22.38 9.25 -19.63
N GLN A 330 -23.66 9.58 -19.72
CA GLN A 330 -24.49 9.96 -18.57
C GLN A 330 -24.86 8.79 -17.67
N THR A 331 -24.79 7.57 -18.19
CA THR A 331 -25.10 6.34 -17.44
C THR A 331 -24.02 5.31 -17.70
N PRO A 332 -23.47 4.65 -16.67
CA PRO A 332 -22.50 3.57 -16.83
C PRO A 332 -22.99 2.47 -17.78
N LYS A 333 -22.06 1.87 -18.49
CA LYS A 333 -22.34 0.70 -19.36
C LYS A 333 -22.36 -0.57 -18.51
N TRP A 334 -23.41 -0.71 -17.67
CA TRP A 334 -23.50 -1.76 -16.66
C TRP A 334 -23.33 -3.17 -17.19
N ALA A 335 -23.84 -3.49 -18.37
CA ALA A 335 -23.64 -4.81 -18.99
C ALA A 335 -22.14 -5.09 -19.28
N VAL A 336 -21.37 -4.07 -19.65
CA VAL A 336 -19.91 -4.20 -19.84
C VAL A 336 -19.20 -4.37 -18.50
N VAL A 337 -19.60 -3.59 -17.48
CA VAL A 337 -19.06 -3.73 -16.11
C VAL A 337 -19.24 -5.15 -15.61
N GLU A 338 -20.45 -5.66 -15.72
CA GLU A 338 -20.82 -7.01 -15.27
C GLU A 338 -20.01 -8.10 -15.99
N SER A 339 -20.08 -8.13 -17.32
CA SER A 339 -19.38 -9.16 -18.10
C SER A 339 -17.87 -9.12 -17.92
N THR A 340 -17.29 -7.93 -17.81
CA THR A 340 -15.85 -7.78 -17.63
C THR A 340 -15.38 -8.32 -16.27
N ILE A 341 -16.11 -8.02 -15.18
CA ILE A 341 -15.75 -8.50 -13.83
C ILE A 341 -15.85 -10.03 -13.77
N GLN A 342 -16.81 -10.65 -14.45
CA GLN A 342 -16.94 -12.11 -14.51
C GLN A 342 -15.71 -12.80 -15.13
N HIS A 343 -14.97 -12.11 -16.00
CA HIS A 343 -13.75 -12.64 -16.64
C HIS A 343 -12.46 -12.37 -15.83
N MET A 344 -12.54 -11.62 -14.74
CA MET A 344 -11.39 -11.42 -13.84
C MET A 344 -11.02 -12.73 -13.12
N SER A 345 -9.78 -12.81 -12.65
CA SER A 345 -9.32 -13.95 -11.84
C SER A 345 -10.18 -14.14 -10.59
N ALA A 346 -10.20 -15.37 -10.05
CA ALA A 346 -10.93 -15.67 -8.82
C ALA A 346 -10.47 -14.81 -7.63
N ASP A 347 -9.18 -14.47 -7.58
CA ASP A 347 -8.64 -13.59 -6.53
C ASP A 347 -9.12 -12.15 -6.71
N ALA A 348 -9.08 -11.60 -7.93
CA ALA A 348 -9.56 -10.26 -8.22
C ALA A 348 -11.06 -10.10 -7.90
N ARG A 349 -11.87 -11.07 -8.27
CA ARG A 349 -13.32 -11.05 -8.00
C ARG A 349 -13.69 -11.04 -6.52
N LYS A 350 -12.76 -11.34 -5.61
CA LYS A 350 -12.93 -11.23 -4.14
C LYS A 350 -12.61 -9.85 -3.60
N ASP A 351 -11.94 -9.00 -4.39
CA ASP A 351 -11.62 -7.63 -3.97
C ASP A 351 -12.90 -6.81 -3.79
N PRO A 352 -13.08 -6.12 -2.64
CA PRO A 352 -14.27 -5.30 -2.38
C PRO A 352 -14.61 -4.31 -3.49
N THR A 353 -13.61 -3.79 -4.21
CA THR A 353 -13.80 -2.93 -5.37
C THR A 353 -14.69 -3.60 -6.43
N TRP A 354 -14.30 -4.81 -6.85
CA TRP A 354 -15.00 -5.50 -7.92
C TRP A 354 -16.30 -6.15 -7.45
N VAL A 355 -16.36 -6.61 -6.19
CA VAL A 355 -17.61 -7.08 -5.57
C VAL A 355 -18.66 -5.97 -5.57
N TYR A 356 -18.29 -4.74 -5.14
CA TYR A 356 -19.19 -3.59 -5.11
C TYR A 356 -19.72 -3.23 -6.50
N TRP A 357 -18.83 -3.07 -7.49
CA TRP A 357 -19.25 -2.69 -8.84
C TRP A 357 -20.03 -3.78 -9.55
N TYR A 358 -19.74 -5.05 -9.28
CA TYR A 358 -20.52 -6.17 -9.79
C TYR A 358 -21.92 -6.18 -9.21
N ALA A 359 -22.07 -6.03 -7.91
CA ALA A 359 -23.39 -5.91 -7.25
C ALA A 359 -24.20 -4.73 -7.80
N ARG A 360 -23.57 -3.55 -7.99
CA ARG A 360 -24.18 -2.37 -8.63
C ARG A 360 -24.66 -2.67 -10.06
N ALA A 361 -23.87 -3.41 -10.84
CA ALA A 361 -24.25 -3.79 -12.20
C ALA A 361 -25.45 -4.71 -12.21
N LEU A 362 -25.52 -5.68 -11.30
CA LEU A 362 -26.68 -6.57 -11.14
C LEU A 362 -27.96 -5.79 -10.78
N LEU A 363 -27.86 -4.85 -9.85
CA LEU A 363 -29.00 -4.00 -9.42
C LEU A 363 -29.45 -3.03 -10.53
N ALA A 364 -28.55 -2.64 -11.44
CA ALA A 364 -28.87 -1.73 -12.55
C ALA A 364 -29.59 -2.41 -13.73
N ARG A 365 -29.79 -3.71 -13.72
CA ARG A 365 -30.53 -4.44 -14.78
C ARG A 365 -31.99 -4.00 -14.82
N LYS A 366 -32.47 -3.61 -16.00
CA LYS A 366 -33.85 -3.14 -16.20
C LYS A 366 -34.95 -4.14 -15.82
N LYS A 367 -34.66 -5.45 -15.87
CA LYS A 367 -35.55 -6.55 -15.47
C LYS A 367 -34.76 -7.50 -14.56
N SER A 368 -34.49 -7.04 -13.35
CA SER A 368 -33.80 -7.85 -12.34
C SER A 368 -34.81 -8.81 -11.72
N SER A 369 -34.57 -10.14 -11.81
CA SER A 369 -35.35 -11.11 -11.09
C SER A 369 -35.11 -11.04 -9.58
N PRO A 370 -36.03 -11.52 -8.72
CA PRO A 370 -35.79 -11.58 -7.28
C PRO A 370 -34.45 -12.27 -6.91
N GLN A 371 -34.07 -13.32 -7.67
CA GLN A 371 -32.81 -14.05 -7.46
C GLN A 371 -31.58 -13.17 -7.70
N VAL A 372 -31.58 -12.35 -8.77
CA VAL A 372 -30.49 -11.43 -9.07
C VAL A 372 -30.40 -10.34 -8.01
N GLN A 373 -31.54 -9.85 -7.52
CA GLN A 373 -31.55 -8.88 -6.41
C GLN A 373 -31.00 -9.48 -5.13
N GLN A 374 -31.35 -10.73 -4.84
CA GLN A 374 -30.83 -11.46 -3.68
C GLN A 374 -29.33 -11.71 -3.80
N GLU A 375 -28.84 -12.09 -5.01
CA GLU A 375 -27.40 -12.23 -5.27
C GLU A 375 -26.64 -10.91 -5.02
N ALA A 376 -27.13 -9.81 -5.57
CA ALA A 376 -26.51 -8.49 -5.38
C ALA A 376 -26.49 -8.09 -3.90
N THR A 377 -27.59 -8.32 -3.18
CA THR A 377 -27.67 -8.05 -1.75
C THR A 377 -26.68 -8.90 -0.96
N ALA A 378 -26.57 -10.20 -1.26
CA ALA A 378 -25.62 -11.10 -0.59
C ALA A 378 -24.17 -10.68 -0.83
N LEU A 379 -23.82 -10.22 -2.04
CA LEU A 379 -22.51 -9.69 -2.36
C LEU A 379 -22.19 -8.45 -1.53
N LEU A 380 -23.13 -7.50 -1.44
CA LEU A 380 -22.96 -6.28 -0.64
C LEU A 380 -22.84 -6.60 0.86
N GLU A 381 -23.68 -7.50 1.39
CA GLU A 381 -23.57 -7.96 2.80
C GLU A 381 -22.22 -8.61 3.09
N GLY A 382 -21.68 -9.35 2.14
CA GLY A 382 -20.39 -10.04 2.28
C GLY A 382 -19.20 -9.08 2.46
N ILE A 383 -19.30 -7.82 2.01
CA ILE A 383 -18.25 -6.80 2.15
C ILE A 383 -18.64 -5.66 3.08
N ALA A 384 -19.94 -5.49 3.44
CA ALA A 384 -20.44 -4.35 4.19
C ALA A 384 -19.70 -4.19 5.54
N SER A 385 -19.02 -3.08 5.75
CA SER A 385 -18.23 -2.78 6.95
C SER A 385 -17.88 -1.29 7.02
N VAL A 386 -17.49 -0.84 8.20
CA VAL A 386 -16.93 0.51 8.40
C VAL A 386 -15.45 0.63 8.02
N ARG A 387 -14.80 -0.47 7.61
CA ARG A 387 -13.33 -0.58 7.50
C ARG A 387 -12.73 0.13 6.30
N GLY A 388 -13.42 0.17 5.18
CA GLY A 388 -12.87 0.69 3.94
C GLY A 388 -13.90 1.39 3.08
N PHE A 389 -13.45 1.89 1.94
CA PHE A 389 -14.24 2.72 1.04
C PHE A 389 -15.45 1.98 0.43
N TYR A 390 -15.20 0.83 -0.20
CA TYR A 390 -16.28 0.05 -0.83
C TYR A 390 -17.15 -0.67 0.18
N GLU A 391 -16.59 -1.03 1.31
CA GLU A 391 -17.30 -1.59 2.45
C GLU A 391 -18.29 -0.57 3.05
N GLN A 392 -17.91 0.69 3.18
CA GLN A 392 -18.80 1.77 3.60
C GLN A 392 -19.87 2.06 2.54
N LEU A 393 -19.51 2.09 1.26
CA LEU A 393 -20.49 2.24 0.17
C LEU A 393 -21.49 1.09 0.15
N ALA A 394 -21.04 -0.16 0.42
CA ALA A 394 -21.94 -1.33 0.52
C ALA A 394 -22.92 -1.19 1.68
N LEU A 395 -22.49 -0.68 2.86
CA LEU A 395 -23.42 -0.35 3.95
C LEU A 395 -24.52 0.61 3.48
N GLU A 396 -24.16 1.66 2.74
CA GLU A 396 -25.12 2.66 2.27
C GLU A 396 -26.03 2.12 1.15
N GLU A 397 -25.54 1.21 0.27
CA GLU A 397 -26.41 0.53 -0.70
C GLU A 397 -27.46 -0.32 -0.01
N LEU A 398 -27.14 -0.91 1.17
CA LEU A 398 -28.03 -1.68 2.00
C LEU A 398 -28.93 -0.80 2.91
N GLY A 399 -28.94 0.51 2.71
CA GLY A 399 -29.73 1.47 3.49
C GLY A 399 -29.21 1.74 4.91
N ARG A 400 -27.97 1.34 5.21
CA ARG A 400 -27.32 1.57 6.50
C ARG A 400 -26.42 2.78 6.44
N LYS A 401 -26.21 3.44 7.57
CA LYS A 401 -25.25 4.55 7.71
C LYS A 401 -23.98 4.08 8.42
N ILE A 402 -22.90 4.85 8.25
CA ILE A 402 -21.63 4.59 8.88
C ILE A 402 -21.66 5.17 10.30
N SER A 403 -21.53 4.30 11.31
CA SER A 403 -21.48 4.67 12.72
C SER A 403 -20.28 4.02 13.38
N ALA A 404 -19.72 4.65 14.40
CA ALA A 404 -18.71 4.02 15.23
C ALA A 404 -19.30 2.78 15.91
N PRO A 405 -18.71 1.59 15.76
CA PRO A 405 -19.19 0.40 16.46
C PRO A 405 -19.01 0.53 17.97
N ALA A 406 -19.73 -0.28 18.73
CA ALA A 406 -19.51 -0.38 20.16
C ALA A 406 -18.06 -0.77 20.45
N ARG A 407 -17.45 -0.11 21.43
CA ARG A 407 -16.08 -0.40 21.83
C ARG A 407 -16.00 -1.84 22.37
N PRO A 408 -15.05 -2.65 21.90
CA PRO A 408 -14.83 -3.98 22.48
C PRO A 408 -14.32 -3.86 23.93
N PRO A 409 -14.46 -4.92 24.76
CA PRO A 409 -13.87 -4.93 26.10
C PRO A 409 -12.38 -4.59 26.05
N ALA A 410 -11.93 -3.71 26.92
CA ALA A 410 -10.51 -3.36 27.02
C ALA A 410 -9.65 -4.62 27.25
N PRO A 411 -8.38 -4.64 26.80
CA PRO A 411 -7.46 -5.72 27.16
C PRO A 411 -7.34 -5.87 28.68
N SER A 412 -7.36 -7.11 29.18
CA SER A 412 -7.18 -7.40 30.60
C SER A 412 -5.76 -7.08 31.07
N ALA A 413 -5.56 -7.04 32.39
CA ALA A 413 -4.23 -6.85 32.98
C ALA A 413 -3.23 -7.92 32.50
N ASP A 414 -3.67 -9.18 32.39
CA ASP A 414 -2.84 -10.30 31.95
C ASP A 414 -2.50 -10.19 30.44
N GLU A 415 -3.47 -9.81 29.60
CA GLU A 415 -3.23 -9.58 28.17
C GLU A 415 -2.24 -8.41 27.96
N MET A 416 -2.37 -7.34 28.72
CA MET A 416 -1.43 -6.23 28.69
C MET A 416 -0.04 -6.63 29.24
N ALA A 417 0.03 -7.45 30.29
CA ALA A 417 1.29 -7.98 30.81
C ALA A 417 1.98 -8.88 29.78
N ALA A 418 1.23 -9.75 29.07
CA ALA A 418 1.76 -10.57 28.00
C ALA A 418 2.34 -9.72 26.85
N ALA A 419 1.62 -8.67 26.42
CA ALA A 419 2.11 -7.76 25.39
C ALA A 419 3.39 -7.01 25.84
N ARG A 420 3.42 -6.49 27.08
CA ARG A 420 4.59 -5.79 27.62
C ARG A 420 5.81 -6.70 27.78
N ASN A 421 5.60 -7.96 28.14
CA ASN A 421 6.67 -8.93 28.35
C ASN A 421 7.12 -9.63 27.04
N ASN A 422 6.47 -9.38 25.92
CA ASN A 422 6.88 -9.93 24.64
C ASN A 422 8.22 -9.33 24.19
N PRO A 423 9.30 -10.14 24.09
CA PRO A 423 10.64 -9.61 23.81
C PRO A 423 10.75 -8.91 22.44
N SER A 424 10.00 -9.37 21.44
CA SER A 424 10.00 -8.75 20.10
C SER A 424 9.27 -7.41 20.09
N LEU A 425 8.16 -7.27 20.82
CA LEU A 425 7.46 -5.99 20.95
C LEU A 425 8.31 -4.98 21.74
N GLN A 426 9.00 -5.43 22.81
CA GLN A 426 9.94 -4.59 23.56
C GLN A 426 11.08 -4.08 22.69
N ARG A 427 11.78 -4.98 21.95
CA ARG A 427 12.87 -4.58 21.05
C ARG A 427 12.38 -3.66 19.95
N ALA A 428 11.18 -3.93 19.41
CA ALA A 428 10.58 -3.09 18.37
C ALA A 428 10.34 -1.66 18.85
N LEU A 429 9.74 -1.48 20.02
CA LEU A 429 9.51 -0.16 20.61
C LEU A 429 10.83 0.54 20.96
N TYR A 430 11.79 -0.19 21.54
CA TYR A 430 13.10 0.35 21.86
C TYR A 430 13.81 0.87 20.59
N ALA A 431 13.83 0.08 19.53
CA ALA A 431 14.41 0.50 18.25
C ALA A 431 13.72 1.74 17.67
N ILE A 432 12.38 1.82 17.75
CA ILE A 432 11.63 3.01 17.31
C ILE A 432 12.02 4.25 18.08
N HIS A 433 12.11 4.16 19.43
CA HIS A 433 12.50 5.28 20.27
C HIS A 433 13.96 5.73 20.05
N MET A 434 14.86 4.81 19.69
CA MET A 434 16.23 5.12 19.27
C MET A 434 16.32 5.74 17.85
N GLY A 435 15.22 5.94 17.14
CA GLY A 435 15.23 6.40 15.76
C GLY A 435 15.52 5.32 14.71
N LEU A 436 15.68 4.05 15.12
CA LEU A 436 15.81 2.88 14.24
C LEU A 436 14.42 2.34 13.85
N ARG A 437 13.61 3.26 13.32
CA ARG A 437 12.19 2.99 13.07
C ARG A 437 11.96 1.83 12.10
N SER A 438 12.77 1.74 11.04
CA SER A 438 12.65 0.66 10.04
C SER A 438 12.81 -0.73 10.68
N GLU A 439 13.79 -0.86 11.53
CA GLU A 439 14.13 -2.06 12.28
C GLU A 439 12.99 -2.43 13.24
N GLY A 440 12.55 -1.48 14.05
CA GLY A 440 11.48 -1.68 15.00
C GLY A 440 10.14 -2.04 14.35
N VAL A 441 9.79 -1.39 13.23
CA VAL A 441 8.57 -1.71 12.46
C VAL A 441 8.59 -3.13 11.91
N ARG A 442 9.73 -3.60 11.39
CA ARG A 442 9.87 -4.97 10.88
C ARG A 442 9.70 -6.00 11.98
N GLU A 443 10.34 -5.78 13.11
CA GLU A 443 10.24 -6.68 14.26
C GLU A 443 8.84 -6.69 14.88
N TRP A 444 8.19 -5.52 15.00
CA TRP A 444 6.80 -5.42 15.40
C TRP A 444 5.86 -6.20 14.49
N ASN A 445 6.01 -6.04 13.19
CA ASN A 445 5.21 -6.75 12.21
C ASN A 445 5.43 -8.26 12.29
N TYR A 446 6.66 -8.70 12.48
CA TYR A 446 6.98 -10.11 12.69
C TYR A 446 6.27 -10.68 13.92
N ALA A 447 6.42 -10.02 15.06
CA ALA A 447 5.80 -10.44 16.32
C ALA A 447 4.26 -10.53 16.21
N THR A 448 3.63 -9.55 15.54
CA THR A 448 2.17 -9.49 15.47
C THR A 448 1.55 -10.28 14.33
N ASN A 449 2.32 -10.66 13.29
CA ASN A 449 1.81 -11.36 12.11
C ASN A 449 2.06 -12.87 12.14
N LEU A 450 3.14 -13.32 12.76
CA LEU A 450 3.67 -14.66 12.52
C LEU A 450 3.76 -15.52 13.78
N VAL A 451 3.70 -14.91 14.98
CA VAL A 451 3.90 -15.63 16.22
C VAL A 451 2.77 -15.26 17.19
N ASN A 452 2.07 -16.24 17.75
CA ASN A 452 1.11 -16.00 18.81
C ASN A 452 1.83 -15.66 20.15
N ALA A 453 1.07 -15.31 21.19
CA ALA A 453 1.64 -14.97 22.50
C ALA A 453 2.46 -16.12 23.13
N GLN A 454 2.21 -17.36 22.71
CA GLN A 454 2.92 -18.55 23.18
C GLN A 454 4.16 -18.88 22.32
N GLY A 455 4.54 -18.01 21.38
CA GLY A 455 5.69 -18.24 20.49
C GLY A 455 5.46 -19.29 19.40
N GLN A 456 4.23 -19.75 19.21
CA GLN A 456 3.88 -20.71 18.18
C GLN A 456 3.60 -20.02 16.85
N MET A 457 3.81 -20.74 15.74
CA MET A 457 3.43 -20.27 14.41
C MET A 457 1.92 -20.01 14.34
N GLY A 458 1.58 -18.79 13.99
CA GLY A 458 0.22 -18.31 13.87
C GLY A 458 0.14 -16.82 14.17
N SER A 459 -0.76 -16.09 13.51
CA SER A 459 -0.98 -14.69 13.82
C SER A 459 -1.59 -14.55 15.22
N MET A 460 -1.29 -13.44 15.91
CA MET A 460 -2.00 -13.04 17.12
C MET A 460 -3.51 -13.03 16.85
N ASN A 461 -4.30 -13.50 17.80
CA ASN A 461 -5.75 -13.38 17.78
C ASN A 461 -6.19 -11.93 18.05
N ASP A 462 -7.49 -11.64 17.93
CA ASP A 462 -8.01 -10.27 18.09
C ASP A 462 -7.68 -9.66 19.49
N ARG A 463 -7.70 -10.47 20.55
CA ARG A 463 -7.38 -9.99 21.92
C ARG A 463 -5.90 -9.63 22.08
N GLU A 464 -5.03 -10.48 21.55
CA GLU A 464 -3.57 -10.24 21.54
C GLU A 464 -3.23 -9.02 20.68
N LEU A 465 -3.88 -8.86 19.51
CA LEU A 465 -3.72 -7.68 18.64
C LEU A 465 -4.20 -6.40 19.31
N LEU A 466 -5.34 -6.44 20.03
CA LEU A 466 -5.82 -5.27 20.79
C LEU A 466 -4.85 -4.89 21.92
N ALA A 467 -4.28 -5.87 22.63
CA ALA A 467 -3.30 -5.61 23.69
C ALA A 467 -1.99 -5.04 23.11
N ALA A 468 -1.48 -5.60 22.02
CA ALA A 468 -0.30 -5.07 21.32
C ALA A 468 -0.56 -3.67 20.77
N ALA A 469 -1.73 -3.44 20.16
CA ALA A 469 -2.11 -2.11 19.68
C ALA A 469 -2.19 -1.11 20.83
N GLN A 470 -2.81 -1.49 21.97
CA GLN A 470 -2.89 -0.64 23.17
C GLN A 470 -1.49 -0.27 23.68
N LEU A 471 -0.57 -1.25 23.74
CA LEU A 471 0.81 -1.00 24.13
C LEU A 471 1.48 0.04 23.24
N ALA A 472 1.26 -0.03 21.91
CA ALA A 472 1.78 0.97 20.97
C ALA A 472 1.11 2.33 21.14
N CYS A 473 -0.21 2.38 21.41
CA CYS A 473 -0.94 3.63 21.67
C CYS A 473 -0.42 4.31 22.94
N ASP A 474 -0.22 3.55 24.02
CA ASP A 474 0.30 4.04 25.31
C ASP A 474 1.71 4.65 25.15
N GLN A 475 2.51 4.09 24.26
CA GLN A 475 3.84 4.58 23.89
C GLN A 475 3.83 5.65 22.77
N GLN A 476 2.66 6.11 22.36
CA GLN A 476 2.46 7.09 21.27
C GLN A 476 3.07 6.68 19.91
N VAL A 477 3.27 5.39 19.70
CA VAL A 477 3.70 4.84 18.40
C VAL A 477 2.45 4.58 17.56
N TRP A 478 1.82 5.68 17.14
CA TRP A 478 0.47 5.70 16.56
C TRP A 478 0.29 4.83 15.31
N ASP A 479 1.28 4.79 14.44
CA ASP A 479 1.22 3.93 13.25
C ASP A 479 1.21 2.44 13.59
N ARG A 480 1.87 2.02 14.70
CA ARG A 480 1.80 0.64 15.16
C ARG A 480 0.48 0.36 15.87
N CYS A 481 0.00 1.31 16.67
CA CYS A 481 -1.34 1.27 17.25
C CYS A 481 -2.40 1.02 16.16
N ILE A 482 -2.45 1.89 15.15
CA ILE A 482 -3.40 1.83 14.03
C ILE A 482 -3.26 0.51 13.25
N ASN A 483 -2.05 0.22 12.75
CA ASN A 483 -1.86 -0.90 11.84
C ASN A 483 -2.07 -2.26 12.51
N THR A 484 -1.83 -2.36 13.81
CA THR A 484 -2.08 -3.58 14.59
C THR A 484 -3.58 -3.77 14.83
N SER A 485 -4.27 -2.72 15.26
CA SER A 485 -5.72 -2.76 15.50
C SER A 485 -6.51 -2.95 14.18
N ASP A 486 -6.05 -2.41 13.05
CA ASP A 486 -6.70 -2.61 11.74
C ASP A 486 -6.78 -4.08 11.32
N ARG A 487 -5.96 -4.96 11.91
CA ARG A 487 -5.91 -6.40 11.60
C ARG A 487 -6.88 -7.25 12.38
N THR A 488 -7.46 -6.75 13.48
CA THR A 488 -8.49 -7.50 14.24
C THR A 488 -9.71 -7.74 13.33
N LYS A 489 -10.28 -8.93 13.40
CA LYS A 489 -11.35 -9.36 12.48
C LYS A 489 -12.74 -9.05 13.02
N GLN A 490 -13.00 -9.38 14.28
CA GLN A 490 -14.30 -9.24 14.94
C GLN A 490 -14.33 -8.05 15.91
N ALA A 491 -13.27 -7.87 16.69
CA ALA A 491 -13.17 -6.82 17.69
C ALA A 491 -12.63 -5.52 17.07
N ILE A 492 -13.53 -4.58 16.73
CA ILE A 492 -13.17 -3.30 16.10
C ILE A 492 -13.10 -2.21 17.17
N ASP A 493 -11.89 -1.84 17.58
CA ASP A 493 -11.67 -0.69 18.46
C ASP A 493 -11.38 0.57 17.66
N PHE A 494 -12.33 1.50 17.63
CA PHE A 494 -12.18 2.76 16.89
C PHE A 494 -11.17 3.71 17.53
N GLU A 495 -10.99 3.70 18.83
CA GLU A 495 -10.01 4.56 19.49
C GLU A 495 -8.58 4.17 19.10
N GLN A 496 -8.31 2.87 18.91
CA GLN A 496 -7.02 2.39 18.41
C GLN A 496 -6.85 2.57 16.90
N ARG A 497 -7.92 2.38 16.09
CA ARG A 497 -7.86 2.50 14.62
C ARG A 497 -7.85 3.94 14.14
N PHE A 498 -8.54 4.81 14.88
CA PHE A 498 -8.72 6.22 14.55
C PHE A 498 -8.34 7.09 15.76
N PRO A 499 -7.10 6.97 16.28
CA PRO A 499 -6.67 7.80 17.39
C PRO A 499 -6.70 9.27 16.98
N MET A 500 -6.96 10.13 17.96
CA MET A 500 -6.99 11.58 17.77
C MET A 500 -5.91 12.25 18.62
N PRO A 501 -4.62 12.02 18.37
CA PRO A 501 -3.58 12.74 19.06
C PRO A 501 -3.64 14.24 18.70
N PHE A 502 -3.12 15.07 19.59
CA PHE A 502 -3.10 16.54 19.41
C PHE A 502 -4.49 17.15 19.21
N LYS A 503 -5.52 16.56 19.85
CA LYS A 503 -6.94 16.84 19.59
C LYS A 503 -7.26 18.33 19.68
N ASP A 504 -6.80 19.01 20.71
CA ASP A 504 -7.10 20.41 20.94
C ASP A 504 -6.49 21.29 19.84
N ALA A 505 -5.24 21.06 19.47
CA ALA A 505 -4.56 21.81 18.40
C ALA A 505 -5.23 21.62 17.04
N VAL A 506 -5.54 20.37 16.68
CA VAL A 506 -6.18 20.06 15.37
C VAL A 506 -7.59 20.63 15.30
N ILE A 507 -8.41 20.43 16.34
CA ILE A 507 -9.82 20.90 16.35
C ILE A 507 -9.89 22.43 16.40
N ALA A 508 -9.08 23.07 17.26
CA ALA A 508 -9.07 24.55 17.35
C ALA A 508 -8.63 25.17 16.00
N ARG A 509 -7.57 24.62 15.39
CA ARG A 509 -7.09 25.12 14.11
C ARG A 509 -8.11 24.90 12.99
N ALA A 510 -8.68 23.70 12.88
CA ALA A 510 -9.67 23.38 11.86
C ALA A 510 -10.89 24.31 11.95
N ARG A 511 -11.43 24.52 13.16
CA ARG A 511 -12.55 25.44 13.40
C ARG A 511 -12.23 26.89 13.06
N ALA A 512 -11.03 27.36 13.40
CA ALA A 512 -10.61 28.73 13.14
C ALA A 512 -10.55 29.09 11.64
N ILE A 513 -10.46 28.09 10.77
CA ILE A 513 -10.42 28.26 9.31
C ILE A 513 -11.61 27.62 8.59
N GLU A 514 -12.68 27.29 9.32
CA GLU A 514 -13.90 26.67 8.78
C GLU A 514 -13.62 25.39 7.96
N LEU A 515 -12.74 24.53 8.49
CA LEU A 515 -12.40 23.23 7.91
C LEU A 515 -12.95 22.11 8.80
N ASP A 516 -13.52 21.06 8.20
CA ASP A 516 -14.01 19.89 8.94
C ASP A 516 -12.84 19.19 9.67
N PRO A 517 -12.83 19.14 11.03
CA PRO A 517 -11.78 18.44 11.77
C PRO A 517 -11.64 16.97 11.38
N ALA A 518 -12.75 16.30 11.02
CA ALA A 518 -12.71 14.91 10.57
C ALA A 518 -11.92 14.75 9.26
N TYR A 519 -12.02 15.74 8.36
CA TYR A 519 -11.25 15.74 7.11
C TYR A 519 -9.75 15.91 7.38
N VAL A 520 -9.40 16.77 8.33
CA VAL A 520 -8.00 16.94 8.76
C VAL A 520 -7.44 15.63 9.32
N TYR A 521 -8.17 14.97 10.24
CA TYR A 521 -7.75 13.70 10.81
C TYR A 521 -7.66 12.58 9.78
N GLY A 522 -8.63 12.51 8.87
CA GLY A 522 -8.63 11.54 7.77
C GLY A 522 -7.39 11.66 6.90
N LEU A 523 -6.97 12.90 6.63
CA LEU A 523 -5.77 13.20 5.84
C LEU A 523 -4.48 12.88 6.63
N ILE A 524 -4.31 13.35 7.88
CA ILE A 524 -3.13 13.06 8.71
C ILE A 524 -2.94 11.55 8.87
N ARG A 525 -4.02 10.80 9.10
CA ARG A 525 -3.96 9.34 9.21
C ARG A 525 -3.42 8.71 7.93
N GLN A 526 -3.79 9.23 6.77
CA GLN A 526 -3.31 8.70 5.49
C GLN A 526 -1.87 9.14 5.19
N GLU A 527 -1.49 10.36 5.53
CA GLU A 527 -0.17 10.92 5.23
C GLU A 527 0.94 10.31 6.10
N SER A 528 0.78 10.32 7.40
CA SER A 528 1.86 9.95 8.32
C SER A 528 1.48 8.91 9.37
N ARG A 529 0.18 8.61 9.55
CA ARG A 529 -0.31 7.92 10.75
C ARG A 529 0.21 8.55 12.04
N PHE A 530 0.22 9.90 12.08
CA PHE A 530 0.65 10.72 13.22
C PHE A 530 2.13 10.65 13.59
N ILE A 531 3.00 10.23 12.66
CA ILE A 531 4.45 10.33 12.83
C ILE A 531 4.86 11.80 12.60
N ILE A 532 5.34 12.46 13.66
CA ILE A 532 5.62 13.92 13.65
C ILE A 532 6.78 14.25 12.69
N ASP A 533 7.81 13.41 12.66
CA ASP A 533 9.03 13.58 11.87
C ASP A 533 9.04 12.74 10.58
N ALA A 534 7.86 12.30 10.14
CA ALA A 534 7.74 11.52 8.91
C ALA A 534 8.36 12.25 7.72
N ARG A 535 9.13 11.52 6.91
CA ARG A 535 9.71 12.02 5.66
C ARG A 535 9.49 11.03 4.53
N SER A 536 8.97 11.53 3.41
CA SER A 536 8.87 10.73 2.19
C SER A 536 10.19 10.73 1.41
N HIS A 537 10.36 9.76 0.51
CA HIS A 537 11.52 9.69 -0.39
C HIS A 537 11.63 10.90 -1.34
N VAL A 538 10.53 11.63 -1.58
CA VAL A 538 10.48 12.84 -2.40
C VAL A 538 10.59 14.13 -1.58
N GLY A 539 10.73 14.04 -0.25
CA GLY A 539 10.99 15.17 0.64
C GLY A 539 9.77 15.80 1.30
N ALA A 540 8.58 15.21 1.17
CA ALA A 540 7.43 15.64 1.98
C ALA A 540 7.70 15.37 3.47
N SER A 541 7.27 16.25 4.37
CA SER A 541 7.68 16.23 5.77
C SER A 541 6.54 16.51 6.75
N GLY A 542 6.66 15.90 7.93
CA GLY A 542 5.81 16.13 9.08
C GLY A 542 4.47 15.39 9.04
N LEU A 543 3.60 15.69 9.99
CA LEU A 543 2.29 15.05 10.19
C LEU A 543 1.43 15.04 8.92
N MET A 544 1.41 16.16 8.20
CA MET A 544 0.59 16.35 7.00
C MET A 544 1.40 16.23 5.69
N GLN A 545 2.64 15.73 5.74
CA GLN A 545 3.50 15.44 4.59
C GLN A 545 3.54 16.58 3.56
N VAL A 546 3.82 17.79 4.02
CA VAL A 546 3.86 18.96 3.14
C VAL A 546 5.23 19.05 2.44
N MET A 547 5.22 19.28 1.12
CA MET A 547 6.44 19.53 0.36
C MET A 547 7.05 20.88 0.75
N PRO A 548 8.40 21.01 0.83
CA PRO A 548 9.04 22.26 1.27
C PRO A 548 8.63 23.51 0.47
N ALA A 549 8.47 23.37 -0.86
CA ALA A 549 8.03 24.48 -1.71
C ALA A 549 6.57 24.88 -1.39
N THR A 550 5.69 23.89 -1.22
CA THR A 550 4.28 24.09 -0.83
C THR A 550 4.19 24.72 0.55
N ALA A 551 5.03 24.28 1.51
CA ALA A 551 5.06 24.85 2.86
C ALA A 551 5.45 26.35 2.84
N LYS A 552 6.48 26.71 2.10
CA LYS A 552 6.92 28.11 1.95
C LYS A 552 5.84 28.99 1.29
N TRP A 553 5.19 28.46 0.25
CA TRP A 553 4.09 29.16 -0.44
C TRP A 553 2.89 29.34 0.49
N THR A 554 2.46 28.28 1.15
CA THR A 554 1.30 28.30 2.05
C THR A 554 1.54 29.20 3.26
N ALA A 555 2.72 29.13 3.89
CA ALA A 555 3.06 29.96 5.03
C ALA A 555 2.85 31.46 4.72
N ARG A 556 3.28 31.93 3.54
CA ARG A 556 3.02 33.32 3.09
C ARG A 556 1.54 33.60 2.92
N LYS A 557 0.77 32.67 2.36
CA LYS A 557 -0.67 32.84 2.11
C LYS A 557 -1.50 32.90 3.39
N ILE A 558 -1.08 32.19 4.45
CA ILE A 558 -1.77 32.18 5.75
C ILE A 558 -1.18 33.15 6.78
N GLY A 559 -0.24 34.01 6.37
CA GLY A 559 0.35 35.06 7.23
C GLY A 559 1.46 34.58 8.18
N LEU A 560 2.03 33.38 7.99
CA LEU A 560 3.20 32.91 8.74
C LEU A 560 4.50 33.45 8.13
N ASN A 561 4.73 34.76 8.27
CA ASN A 561 5.83 35.46 7.57
C ASN A 561 7.23 35.05 8.06
N ASN A 562 7.35 34.52 9.28
CA ASN A 562 8.62 34.11 9.88
C ASN A 562 8.92 32.62 9.70
N PHE A 563 8.19 31.90 8.86
CA PHE A 563 8.40 30.47 8.61
C PHE A 563 9.75 30.21 7.97
N THR A 564 10.49 29.27 8.56
CA THR A 564 11.73 28.73 8.00
C THR A 564 11.58 27.22 7.72
N PRO A 565 12.27 26.67 6.71
CA PRO A 565 12.14 25.24 6.34
C PRO A 565 12.39 24.26 7.49
N ASN A 566 13.23 24.60 8.46
CA ASN A 566 13.52 23.74 9.62
C ASN A 566 12.32 23.54 10.53
N GLN A 567 11.35 24.44 10.51
CA GLN A 567 10.12 24.37 11.33
C GLN A 567 9.06 23.43 10.76
N ILE A 568 9.27 22.86 9.56
CA ILE A 568 8.27 22.00 8.90
C ILE A 568 7.95 20.74 9.70
N ASN A 569 8.86 20.27 10.56
CA ASN A 569 8.66 19.13 11.45
C ASN A 569 8.16 19.53 12.85
N ASP A 570 8.06 20.86 13.14
CA ASP A 570 7.36 21.31 14.33
C ASP A 570 5.86 20.96 14.17
N ARG A 571 5.29 20.37 15.22
CA ARG A 571 3.92 19.84 15.19
C ARG A 571 2.90 20.93 14.83
N ASP A 572 2.92 22.03 15.53
CA ASP A 572 1.90 23.07 15.41
C ASP A 572 2.08 23.87 14.10
N THR A 573 3.31 24.10 13.71
CA THR A 573 3.65 24.70 12.42
C THR A 573 3.20 23.81 11.25
N ASN A 574 3.43 22.49 11.33
CA ASN A 574 3.02 21.54 10.29
C ASN A 574 1.50 21.46 10.19
N ILE A 575 0.78 21.42 11.31
CA ILE A 575 -0.69 21.47 11.35
C ILE A 575 -1.20 22.79 10.75
N ALA A 576 -0.62 23.93 11.12
CA ALA A 576 -1.04 25.23 10.60
C ALA A 576 -0.87 25.33 9.07
N ILE A 577 0.27 24.90 8.55
CA ILE A 577 0.58 24.94 7.12
C ILE A 577 -0.24 23.90 6.36
N GLY A 578 -0.28 22.64 6.83
CA GLY A 578 -0.99 21.57 6.16
C GLY A 578 -2.50 21.80 6.07
N THR A 579 -3.13 22.25 7.17
CA THR A 579 -4.55 22.62 7.18
C THR A 579 -4.83 23.85 6.35
N GLY A 580 -3.93 24.85 6.38
CA GLY A 580 -4.03 26.04 5.53
C GLY A 580 -3.99 25.69 4.05
N TYR A 581 -3.08 24.83 3.63
CA TYR A 581 -3.01 24.32 2.26
C TYR A 581 -4.26 23.52 1.88
N LEU A 582 -4.71 22.60 2.76
CA LEU A 582 -5.92 21.82 2.52
C LEU A 582 -7.15 22.70 2.34
N LYS A 583 -7.29 23.75 3.17
CA LYS A 583 -8.40 24.73 3.05
C LYS A 583 -8.34 25.48 1.72
N LEU A 584 -7.17 26.01 1.35
CA LEU A 584 -6.99 26.72 0.09
C LEU A 584 -7.30 25.82 -1.13
N VAL A 585 -6.91 24.55 -1.07
CA VAL A 585 -7.22 23.57 -2.12
C VAL A 585 -8.72 23.25 -2.14
N LEU A 586 -9.33 23.01 -0.98
CA LEU A 586 -10.75 22.71 -0.87
C LEU A 586 -11.63 23.85 -1.44
N ASP A 587 -11.30 25.09 -1.09
CA ASP A 587 -12.00 26.26 -1.60
C ASP A 587 -11.83 26.41 -3.12
N ASN A 588 -10.63 26.14 -3.63
CA ASN A 588 -10.36 26.19 -5.07
C ASN A 588 -11.11 25.12 -5.88
N PHE A 589 -11.53 24.05 -5.24
CA PHE A 589 -12.34 22.99 -5.83
C PHE A 589 -13.80 23.01 -5.36
N ASP A 590 -14.33 24.20 -5.08
CA ASP A 590 -15.75 24.46 -4.77
C ASP A 590 -16.27 23.60 -3.60
N GLY A 591 -15.42 23.29 -2.61
CA GLY A 591 -15.72 22.45 -1.46
C GLY A 591 -15.73 20.94 -1.73
N SER A 592 -15.34 20.50 -2.91
CA SER A 592 -15.30 19.08 -3.24
C SER A 592 -14.15 18.37 -2.54
N MET A 593 -14.46 17.58 -1.50
CA MET A 593 -13.48 16.80 -0.76
C MET A 593 -12.70 15.80 -1.64
N PRO A 594 -13.32 15.04 -2.58
CA PRO A 594 -12.57 14.13 -3.44
C PRO A 594 -11.54 14.83 -4.33
N LEU A 595 -11.94 15.98 -4.94
CA LEU A 595 -11.04 16.77 -5.79
C LEU A 595 -9.91 17.39 -4.95
N ALA A 596 -10.21 17.88 -3.76
CA ALA A 596 -9.22 18.45 -2.86
C ALA A 596 -8.22 17.37 -2.37
N ALA A 597 -8.68 16.17 -2.02
CA ALA A 597 -7.81 15.06 -1.65
C ALA A 597 -6.88 14.65 -2.81
N ALA A 598 -7.41 14.55 -4.03
CA ALA A 598 -6.60 14.26 -5.20
C ALA A 598 -5.57 15.37 -5.48
N ALA A 599 -5.96 16.63 -5.32
CA ALA A 599 -5.09 17.78 -5.50
C ALA A 599 -3.99 17.84 -4.44
N TYR A 600 -4.30 17.52 -3.19
CA TYR A 600 -3.32 17.47 -2.10
C TYR A 600 -2.20 16.45 -2.39
N ASN A 601 -2.58 15.25 -2.85
CA ASN A 601 -1.63 14.17 -3.13
C ASN A 601 -0.89 14.32 -4.48
N ALA A 602 -1.62 14.64 -5.56
CA ALA A 602 -1.08 14.63 -6.92
C ALA A 602 -0.82 16.03 -7.52
N GLY A 603 -1.21 17.07 -6.81
CA GLY A 603 -1.15 18.45 -7.25
C GLY A 603 -2.44 18.95 -7.94
N PRO A 604 -2.77 20.25 -7.76
CA PRO A 604 -4.02 20.83 -8.25
C PRO A 604 -4.21 20.73 -9.77
N SER A 605 -3.14 20.87 -10.54
CA SER A 605 -3.18 20.79 -12.02
C SER A 605 -3.69 19.43 -12.53
N ARG A 606 -3.32 18.33 -11.84
CA ARG A 606 -3.81 16.97 -12.20
C ARG A 606 -5.27 16.80 -11.81
N SER A 607 -5.65 17.22 -10.61
CA SER A 607 -7.03 17.13 -10.15
C SER A 607 -7.99 17.89 -11.08
N ARG A 608 -7.60 19.08 -11.56
CA ARG A 608 -8.36 19.84 -12.57
C ARG A 608 -8.57 19.06 -13.86
N ARG A 609 -7.48 18.49 -14.42
CA ARG A 609 -7.57 17.66 -15.65
C ARG A 609 -8.42 16.42 -15.45
N TRP A 610 -8.38 15.80 -14.28
CA TRP A 610 -9.19 14.61 -13.99
C TRP A 610 -10.66 14.95 -13.72
N ARG A 611 -10.96 16.18 -13.30
CA ARG A 611 -12.33 16.69 -13.17
C ARG A 611 -13.01 16.83 -14.55
N ALA A 612 -12.28 17.36 -15.52
CA ALA A 612 -12.80 17.65 -16.85
C ALA A 612 -11.71 17.42 -17.92
N PRO A 613 -11.47 16.15 -18.31
CA PRO A 613 -10.39 15.79 -19.23
C PRO A 613 -10.55 16.42 -20.62
N ASP A 614 -11.79 16.66 -21.06
CA ASP A 614 -12.13 17.16 -22.40
C ASP A 614 -12.24 18.71 -22.44
N GLY A 615 -11.46 19.41 -21.62
CA GLY A 615 -11.40 20.88 -21.64
C GLY A 615 -12.66 21.60 -21.14
N GLY A 616 -13.41 20.97 -20.25
CA GLY A 616 -14.59 21.57 -19.62
C GLY A 616 -15.93 20.98 -20.05
N SER A 617 -15.93 20.00 -20.95
CA SER A 617 -17.09 19.17 -21.29
C SER A 617 -16.97 17.79 -20.66
N GLY A 618 -18.08 17.12 -20.41
CA GLY A 618 -18.08 15.75 -19.89
C GLY A 618 -19.29 15.43 -19.01
N PRO A 619 -19.49 14.16 -18.66
CA PRO A 619 -20.61 13.76 -17.81
C PRO A 619 -20.40 14.21 -16.37
N VAL A 620 -21.49 14.44 -15.65
CA VAL A 620 -21.48 14.52 -14.20
C VAL A 620 -21.48 13.11 -13.64
N LEU A 621 -20.41 12.75 -12.91
CA LEU A 621 -20.20 11.42 -12.36
C LEU A 621 -20.57 11.37 -10.88
N GLU A 622 -21.09 10.24 -10.41
CA GLU A 622 -21.06 9.94 -8.97
C GLU A 622 -19.62 10.07 -8.46
N GLY A 623 -19.42 10.64 -7.28
CA GLY A 623 -18.08 10.81 -6.71
C GLY A 623 -17.32 9.49 -6.53
N ALA A 624 -18.03 8.37 -6.29
CA ALA A 624 -17.43 7.04 -6.23
C ALA A 624 -16.88 6.59 -7.60
N ILE A 625 -17.60 6.85 -8.68
CA ILE A 625 -17.15 6.55 -10.06
C ILE A 625 -15.94 7.42 -10.41
N TRP A 626 -16.00 8.72 -10.09
CA TRP A 626 -14.86 9.61 -10.32
C TRP A 626 -13.62 9.15 -9.55
N ALA A 627 -13.77 8.85 -8.25
CA ALA A 627 -12.66 8.38 -7.42
C ALA A 627 -12.03 7.09 -7.95
N GLU A 628 -12.85 6.15 -8.48
CA GLU A 628 -12.36 4.92 -9.08
C GLU A 628 -11.62 5.17 -10.42
N ASN A 629 -11.94 6.24 -11.12
CA ASN A 629 -11.32 6.62 -12.39
C ASN A 629 -10.08 7.51 -12.23
N VAL A 630 -9.66 7.88 -11.02
CA VAL A 630 -8.40 8.62 -10.83
C VAL A 630 -7.25 7.81 -11.43
N PRO A 631 -6.49 8.38 -12.38
CA PRO A 631 -5.54 7.60 -13.19
C PRO A 631 -4.38 7.00 -12.39
N PHE A 632 -3.85 7.73 -11.42
CA PHE A 632 -2.72 7.28 -10.61
C PHE A 632 -3.20 6.34 -9.51
N ASN A 633 -2.69 5.11 -9.46
CA ASN A 633 -3.06 4.11 -8.47
C ASN A 633 -2.90 4.63 -7.03
N GLU A 634 -1.77 5.28 -6.76
CA GLU A 634 -1.50 5.88 -5.44
C GLU A 634 -2.56 6.92 -5.07
N THR A 635 -2.83 7.87 -5.96
CA THR A 635 -3.80 8.94 -5.70
C THR A 635 -5.24 8.41 -5.64
N ARG A 636 -5.59 7.41 -6.46
CA ARG A 636 -6.90 6.73 -6.41
C ARG A 636 -7.12 6.09 -5.05
N ASP A 637 -6.15 5.34 -4.56
CA ASP A 637 -6.16 4.74 -3.22
C ASP A 637 -6.18 5.79 -2.11
N TYR A 638 -5.41 6.85 -2.28
CA TYR A 638 -5.34 7.97 -1.34
C TYR A 638 -6.71 8.64 -1.15
N VAL A 639 -7.37 9.03 -2.24
CA VAL A 639 -8.71 9.65 -2.20
C VAL A 639 -9.70 8.75 -1.46
N LYS A 640 -9.76 7.47 -1.80
CA LYS A 640 -10.65 6.51 -1.16
C LYS A 640 -10.37 6.38 0.34
N LYS A 641 -9.11 6.26 0.73
CA LYS A 641 -8.71 6.12 2.14
C LYS A 641 -8.95 7.38 2.94
N VAL A 642 -8.62 8.55 2.39
CA VAL A 642 -8.89 9.82 3.07
C VAL A 642 -10.38 9.99 3.33
N LEU A 643 -11.24 9.77 2.32
CA LEU A 643 -12.68 9.97 2.46
C LEU A 643 -13.36 8.96 3.40
N SER A 644 -12.96 7.67 3.33
CA SER A 644 -13.48 6.66 4.26
C SER A 644 -12.99 6.89 5.69
N ASN A 645 -11.74 7.29 5.90
CA ASN A 645 -11.22 7.68 7.21
C ASN A 645 -11.96 8.92 7.75
N THR A 646 -12.16 9.94 6.92
CA THR A 646 -12.92 11.14 7.27
C THR A 646 -14.32 10.79 7.77
N THR A 647 -15.00 9.88 7.10
CA THR A 647 -16.34 9.42 7.49
C THR A 647 -16.33 8.77 8.88
N ASN A 648 -15.31 7.93 9.17
CA ASN A 648 -15.16 7.30 10.49
C ASN A 648 -14.81 8.33 11.57
N TYR A 649 -13.88 9.26 11.31
CA TYR A 649 -13.57 10.34 12.26
C TYR A 649 -14.77 11.23 12.54
N ALA A 650 -15.58 11.53 11.52
CA ALA A 650 -16.79 12.31 11.71
C ALA A 650 -17.82 11.59 12.58
N ALA A 651 -17.98 10.26 12.42
CA ALA A 651 -18.84 9.46 13.30
C ALA A 651 -18.35 9.49 14.75
N MET A 652 -17.02 9.45 14.99
CA MET A 652 -16.45 9.55 16.33
C MET A 652 -16.58 10.95 16.93
N ILE A 653 -16.29 11.99 16.17
CA ILE A 653 -16.28 13.38 16.66
C ILE A 653 -17.71 13.86 16.98
N THR A 654 -18.67 13.47 16.15
CA THR A 654 -20.06 13.94 16.28
C THR A 654 -20.94 12.98 17.09
N GLY A 655 -20.55 11.72 17.23
CA GLY A 655 -21.40 10.66 17.79
C GLY A 655 -22.62 10.33 16.92
N GLN A 656 -22.66 10.83 15.68
CA GLN A 656 -23.81 10.68 14.77
C GLN A 656 -23.47 9.82 13.56
N PRO A 657 -24.42 9.06 13.03
CA PRO A 657 -24.25 8.31 11.79
C PRO A 657 -23.86 9.21 10.61
N GLN A 658 -22.92 8.75 9.80
CA GLN A 658 -22.35 9.51 8.68
C GLN A 658 -22.69 8.87 7.32
N SER A 659 -22.47 9.63 6.24
CA SER A 659 -22.60 9.17 4.86
C SER A 659 -21.31 9.45 4.08
N LEU A 660 -20.71 8.41 3.53
CA LEU A 660 -19.59 8.54 2.59
C LEU A 660 -20.08 9.08 1.23
N LYS A 661 -21.26 8.63 0.76
CA LYS A 661 -21.85 9.11 -0.50
C LYS A 661 -22.10 10.63 -0.47
N ALA A 662 -22.58 11.16 0.66
CA ALA A 662 -22.77 12.60 0.82
C ALA A 662 -21.45 13.38 0.74
N ARG A 663 -20.35 12.84 1.29
CA ARG A 663 -19.00 13.45 1.21
C ARG A 663 -18.39 13.36 -0.18
N LEU A 664 -18.68 12.30 -0.91
CA LEU A 664 -18.23 12.11 -2.28
C LEU A 664 -18.96 13.03 -3.26
N GLY A 665 -20.26 13.23 -3.07
CA GLY A 665 -21.10 14.02 -3.96
C GLY A 665 -21.06 13.59 -5.41
N THR A 666 -21.18 14.55 -6.30
CA THR A 666 -21.03 14.38 -7.75
C THR A 666 -19.89 15.26 -8.28
N ILE A 667 -19.17 14.76 -9.28
CA ILE A 667 -18.05 15.45 -9.92
C ILE A 667 -18.39 15.64 -11.41
N GLY A 668 -18.39 16.88 -11.83
CA GLY A 668 -18.61 17.27 -13.23
C GLY A 668 -17.77 18.48 -13.62
N PRO A 669 -17.90 18.95 -14.86
CA PRO A 669 -17.30 20.18 -15.30
C PRO A 669 -17.62 21.32 -14.31
N ARG A 670 -16.71 22.28 -14.22
CA ARG A 670 -16.92 23.42 -13.35
C ARG A 670 -18.06 24.31 -13.87
N ASP A 671 -18.84 24.84 -12.95
CA ASP A 671 -19.83 25.85 -13.29
C ASP A 671 -19.13 27.11 -13.83
N ALA A 672 -19.56 27.58 -15.00
CA ALA A 672 -18.99 28.77 -15.63
C ALA A 672 -19.22 30.06 -14.80
N SER A 673 -20.20 30.07 -13.92
CA SER A 673 -20.48 31.18 -13.01
C SER A 673 -19.66 31.18 -11.73
N ALA A 674 -18.94 30.06 -11.43
CA ALA A 674 -18.11 29.95 -10.23
C ALA A 674 -16.90 30.94 -10.30
N PRO A 675 -16.44 31.48 -9.14
CA PRO A 675 -15.25 32.34 -9.08
C PRO A 675 -14.04 31.72 -9.77
N ALA A 676 -13.20 32.52 -10.43
CA ALA A 676 -12.03 31.99 -11.15
C ALA A 676 -11.14 31.11 -10.25
N GLU A 677 -10.66 30.00 -10.80
CA GLU A 677 -9.72 29.13 -10.07
C GLU A 677 -8.39 29.84 -9.82
N ASN A 678 -7.85 29.62 -8.64
CA ASN A 678 -6.47 30.03 -8.37
C ASN A 678 -5.51 29.05 -9.04
N LEU A 679 -4.90 29.46 -10.14
CA LEU A 679 -3.95 28.67 -10.90
C LEU A 679 -2.55 28.62 -10.27
N ASP A 680 -2.27 29.51 -9.27
CA ASP A 680 -0.98 29.61 -8.58
C ASP A 680 -0.82 28.60 -7.43
N LEU A 681 -1.80 27.74 -7.20
CA LEU A 681 -1.70 26.65 -6.23
C LEU A 681 -0.56 25.69 -6.67
N PRO A 682 0.44 25.44 -5.78
CA PRO A 682 1.62 24.63 -6.11
C PRO A 682 1.33 23.15 -6.30
#